data_1f13446d06de032a3fb5a51157132aa2
#
_entry.id   1f13446d06de032a3fb5a51157132aa2
#
_cell.length_a   1.000
_cell.length_b   1.000
_cell.length_c   1.000
_cell.angle_alpha   90.00
_cell.angle_beta   90.00
_cell.angle_gamma   90.00
#
_symmetry.space_group_name_H-M   'P 1'
#
loop_
_entity.id
_entity.type
_entity.pdbx_description
1 polymer ?
#
loop_
_entity_poly.entity_id
_entity_poly.type
_entity_poly.pdbx_seq_one_letter_code
_entity_poly.pdbx_strand_id
1 'polypeptide(L)'
;MTIIKRIILPFLLLFIIKSSFSNAYQKDSIKVWIEKSKNKDLDKKLRKDLLLKSYYNIIKNNRNLPLELSSIAYEFYILKDTVRFFKINKEALVLSKKNKNNFAIGDSHWNYASYYINLEINNKAYFHFNKAFDAFNKHGDKLKAGRMLYAMARIKGLYRDYTGSELLIIQAIKNFKSLNNYRRLYGSYNHLAFLQQDIKEYDKAIFYFNKSLEYFEKTNKKKYLGSFNNIANVYLEKKKYQKALDYYNKDLQKDIDISHYARVLDNRAYCKLKMGDTAKIINDFKKALNIRAKTDNKAGVLISKIHLSDYYSFSKDTLKALQLAKEANILAKQIKNGRDYLTSLQQLANLDRQNAKKYLDRHIQFNDSLISIERRMRNKFTRIEFETDEYIAETKRLEQQRIWIFFTSVSSLLILSLLYFLRVQKVKNEKLRLEAEQQKANEEIYILTLEQQAKLEEEKVKERNRISEELHDGILGKLFGTRFGLGFLNISGDDETLNKHQSLLNELQEIEKEIREVSHKLSDNFDNSEISFTTIIKQLLKDKSLIGNFNYQINFDDAIPWKEINEITKVNIYRITQEAIQNIIKHAKAKNVTLAFSITSQELIIKLSDDGIGFNTKKGRKGIGLKNITSRIQRIHAHLDIHSEINVGTTFSIKIPYLPQS
;
A
#
# COMPACT_ATOMS: atom_id res chain seq x y z
N MET A 1 55.97 -0.66 -15.92
CA MET A 1 54.49 -0.48 -15.78
C MET A 1 53.93 -0.61 -14.35
N THR A 2 54.71 -1.01 -13.36
CA THR A 2 54.28 -1.28 -11.96
C THR A 2 54.47 -0.12 -11.00
N ILE A 3 55.31 0.87 -11.30
CA ILE A 3 55.53 2.03 -10.41
C ILE A 3 54.48 3.12 -10.62
N ILE A 4 53.97 3.31 -11.82
CA ILE A 4 52.94 4.31 -12.16
C ILE A 4 51.59 3.98 -11.48
N LYS A 5 51.26 2.67 -11.38
CA LYS A 5 49.99 2.24 -10.69
C LYS A 5 50.02 2.45 -9.15
N ARG A 6 51.20 2.43 -8.53
CA ARG A 6 51.32 2.61 -7.06
C ARG A 6 51.27 4.05 -6.60
N ILE A 7 51.50 5.03 -7.47
CA ILE A 7 51.46 6.46 -7.11
C ILE A 7 50.17 7.13 -7.56
N ILE A 8 49.60 6.75 -8.70
CA ILE A 8 48.39 7.38 -9.24
C ILE A 8 47.12 6.91 -8.49
N LEU A 9 47.06 5.66 -8.05
CA LEU A 9 45.89 5.11 -7.37
C LEU A 9 45.60 5.79 -6.00
N PRO A 10 46.58 6.00 -5.11
CA PRO A 10 46.36 6.74 -3.84
C PRO A 10 46.05 8.23 -4.06
N PHE A 11 46.61 8.87 -5.11
CA PHE A 11 46.28 10.25 -5.47
C PHE A 11 44.84 10.39 -6.01
N LEU A 12 44.37 9.46 -6.81
CA LEU A 12 42.97 9.40 -7.26
C LEU A 12 42.02 9.11 -6.09
N LEU A 13 42.38 8.23 -5.17
CA LEU A 13 41.59 7.95 -3.95
C LEU A 13 41.53 9.18 -3.02
N LEU A 14 42.64 9.90 -2.84
CA LEU A 14 42.71 11.14 -2.08
C LEU A 14 41.86 12.27 -2.71
N PHE A 15 41.84 12.33 -4.05
CA PHE A 15 40.98 13.30 -4.77
C PHE A 15 39.50 12.96 -4.66
N ILE A 16 39.12 11.67 -4.71
CA ILE A 16 37.75 11.19 -4.53
C ILE A 16 37.31 11.39 -3.07
N ILE A 17 38.18 11.10 -2.11
CA ILE A 17 37.89 11.32 -0.68
C ILE A 17 37.76 12.82 -0.38
N LYS A 18 38.65 13.68 -0.91
CA LYS A 18 38.57 15.13 -0.71
C LYS A 18 37.34 15.76 -1.37
N SER A 19 36.92 15.25 -2.54
CA SER A 19 35.71 15.69 -3.21
C SER A 19 34.42 15.21 -2.49
N SER A 20 34.42 14.00 -1.92
CA SER A 20 33.29 13.48 -1.14
C SER A 20 33.15 14.19 0.22
N PHE A 21 34.24 14.47 0.92
CA PHE A 21 34.22 15.25 2.18
C PHE A 21 33.82 16.71 1.94
N SER A 22 34.31 17.37 0.90
CA SER A 22 33.89 18.74 0.57
C SER A 22 32.40 18.80 0.19
N ASN A 23 31.89 17.81 -0.51
CA ASN A 23 30.47 17.72 -0.87
C ASN A 23 29.57 17.45 0.34
N ALA A 24 30.00 16.61 1.29
CA ALA A 24 29.26 16.35 2.53
C ALA A 24 29.19 17.59 3.43
N TYR A 25 30.32 18.23 3.68
CA TYR A 25 30.39 19.45 4.50
C TYR A 25 29.60 20.62 3.93
N GLN A 26 29.61 20.80 2.61
CA GLN A 26 28.82 21.85 1.94
C GLN A 26 27.31 21.50 1.88
N LYS A 27 26.94 20.21 1.83
CA LYS A 27 25.53 19.79 1.90
C LYS A 27 24.94 20.10 3.27
N ASP A 28 25.70 19.91 4.33
CA ASP A 28 25.28 20.24 5.69
C ASP A 28 25.11 21.75 5.87
N SER A 29 25.98 22.59 5.25
CA SER A 29 25.86 24.04 5.34
C SER A 29 24.55 24.57 4.68
N ILE A 30 24.12 24.01 3.54
CA ILE A 30 22.84 24.39 2.89
C ILE A 30 21.67 24.11 3.82
N LYS A 31 21.60 22.93 4.41
CA LYS A 31 20.55 22.56 5.37
C LYS A 31 20.55 23.47 6.59
N VAL A 32 21.72 23.76 7.13
CA VAL A 32 21.87 24.67 8.27
C VAL A 32 21.36 26.08 7.93
N TRP A 33 21.65 26.63 6.75
CA TRP A 33 21.13 27.94 6.34
C TRP A 33 19.62 27.93 6.16
N ILE A 34 19.05 26.87 5.55
CA ILE A 34 17.61 26.71 5.42
C ILE A 34 16.96 26.62 6.81
N GLU A 35 17.50 25.81 7.73
CA GLU A 35 16.94 25.70 9.09
C GLU A 35 17.03 27.03 9.85
N LYS A 36 18.18 27.73 9.79
CA LYS A 36 18.32 29.06 10.38
C LYS A 36 17.30 30.07 9.83
N SER A 37 17.01 30.00 8.52
CA SER A 37 16.02 30.90 7.90
C SER A 37 14.58 30.69 8.41
N LYS A 38 14.29 29.57 9.03
CA LYS A 38 12.96 29.28 9.61
C LYS A 38 12.76 29.95 10.97
N ASN A 39 13.82 30.37 11.61
CA ASN A 39 13.72 31.08 12.89
C ASN A 39 13.00 32.42 12.69
N LYS A 40 11.86 32.57 13.36
CA LYS A 40 11.00 33.78 13.27
C LYS A 40 11.55 34.99 14.01
N ASP A 41 12.49 34.78 14.94
CA ASP A 41 13.15 35.86 15.70
C ASP A 41 14.19 36.58 14.87
N LEU A 42 14.64 36.00 13.76
CA LEU A 42 15.56 36.64 12.84
C LEU A 42 14.82 37.64 11.92
N ASP A 43 15.50 38.73 11.61
CA ASP A 43 14.99 39.72 10.66
C ASP A 43 14.69 39.11 9.28
N LYS A 44 13.65 39.62 8.64
CA LYS A 44 13.21 39.14 7.34
C LYS A 44 14.26 39.23 6.25
N LYS A 45 15.11 40.27 6.29
CA LYS A 45 16.20 40.45 5.33
C LYS A 45 17.24 39.36 5.52
N LEU A 46 17.68 39.11 6.75
CA LEU A 46 18.66 38.05 7.06
C LEU A 46 18.12 36.66 6.67
N ARG A 47 16.85 36.39 6.94
CA ARG A 47 16.20 35.12 6.51
C ARG A 47 16.22 34.97 4.98
N LYS A 48 15.93 36.02 4.23
CA LYS A 48 16.01 36.01 2.75
C LYS A 48 17.44 35.81 2.27
N ASP A 49 18.42 36.43 2.87
CA ASP A 49 19.84 36.33 2.52
C ASP A 49 20.36 34.90 2.73
N LEU A 50 19.97 34.23 3.82
CA LEU A 50 20.30 32.83 4.07
C LEU A 50 19.69 31.90 3.00
N LEU A 51 18.44 32.15 2.59
CA LEU A 51 17.79 31.39 1.55
C LEU A 51 18.43 31.62 0.17
N LEU A 52 18.79 32.86 -0.16
CA LEU A 52 19.51 33.18 -1.39
C LEU A 52 20.90 32.53 -1.41
N LYS A 53 21.62 32.57 -0.30
CA LYS A 53 22.91 31.90 -0.15
C LYS A 53 22.78 30.38 -0.41
N SER A 54 21.75 29.77 0.17
CA SER A 54 21.44 28.36 -0.06
C SER A 54 21.12 28.07 -1.54
N TYR A 55 20.25 28.86 -2.13
CA TYR A 55 19.83 28.74 -3.53
C TYR A 55 21.00 28.87 -4.50
N TYR A 56 21.78 29.96 -4.39
CA TYR A 56 22.93 30.20 -5.27
C TYR A 56 24.01 29.12 -5.10
N ASN A 57 24.20 28.58 -3.91
CA ASN A 57 25.13 27.49 -3.68
C ASN A 57 24.69 26.21 -4.42
N ILE A 58 23.38 25.94 -4.43
CA ILE A 58 22.83 24.79 -5.16
C ILE A 58 23.04 24.95 -6.67
N ILE A 59 22.71 26.14 -7.21
CA ILE A 59 22.79 26.41 -8.65
C ILE A 59 24.24 26.46 -9.13
N LYS A 60 25.12 27.27 -8.44
CA LYS A 60 26.52 27.44 -8.83
C LYS A 60 27.27 26.11 -8.89
N ASN A 61 26.98 25.20 -7.97
CA ASN A 61 27.64 23.89 -7.91
C ASN A 61 26.87 22.78 -8.65
N ASN A 62 25.87 23.12 -9.44
CA ASN A 62 25.01 22.20 -10.19
C ASN A 62 24.53 21.00 -9.35
N ARG A 63 24.09 21.28 -8.10
CA ARG A 63 23.72 20.24 -7.14
C ARG A 63 22.32 19.74 -7.38
N ASN A 64 22.19 18.43 -7.40
CA ASN A 64 20.92 17.75 -7.55
C ASN A 64 20.15 17.65 -6.23
N LEU A 65 19.61 18.76 -5.74
CA LEU A 65 18.94 18.90 -4.44
C LEU A 65 17.51 19.45 -4.57
N PRO A 66 16.58 18.69 -5.18
CA PRO A 66 15.22 19.18 -5.44
C PRO A 66 14.41 19.44 -4.16
N LEU A 67 14.66 18.71 -3.07
CA LEU A 67 13.96 18.91 -1.79
C LEU A 67 14.39 20.20 -1.10
N GLU A 68 15.67 20.49 -1.12
CA GLU A 68 16.22 21.72 -0.58
C GLU A 68 15.69 22.92 -1.35
N LEU A 69 15.61 22.83 -2.70
CA LEU A 69 14.97 23.88 -3.52
C LEU A 69 13.48 24.04 -3.19
N SER A 70 12.73 22.94 -3.00
CA SER A 70 11.33 22.99 -2.57
C SER A 70 11.18 23.67 -1.20
N SER A 71 12.06 23.34 -0.25
CA SER A 71 12.07 23.95 1.08
C SER A 71 12.41 25.46 1.03
N ILE A 72 13.39 25.86 0.23
CA ILE A 72 13.74 27.27 -0.01
C ILE A 72 12.54 28.02 -0.61
N ALA A 73 11.89 27.44 -1.60
CA ALA A 73 10.71 28.03 -2.20
C ALA A 73 9.59 28.24 -1.17
N TYR A 74 9.32 27.24 -0.32
CA TYR A 74 8.31 27.36 0.72
C TYR A 74 8.61 28.48 1.71
N GLU A 75 9.87 28.65 2.13
CA GLU A 75 10.26 29.74 3.02
C GLU A 75 10.12 31.12 2.35
N PHE A 76 10.40 31.23 1.04
CA PHE A 76 10.09 32.48 0.32
C PHE A 76 8.59 32.77 0.28
N TYR A 77 7.75 31.75 0.15
CA TYR A 77 6.30 31.92 0.29
C TYR A 77 5.91 32.44 1.67
N ILE A 78 6.45 31.87 2.75
CA ILE A 78 6.22 32.34 4.14
C ILE A 78 6.66 33.80 4.31
N LEU A 79 7.75 34.21 3.66
CA LEU A 79 8.26 35.58 3.67
C LEU A 79 7.52 36.52 2.71
N LYS A 80 6.42 36.04 2.07
CA LYS A 80 5.60 36.78 1.09
C LYS A 80 6.37 37.23 -0.17
N ASP A 81 7.44 36.53 -0.53
CA ASP A 81 8.21 36.74 -1.75
C ASP A 81 7.74 35.79 -2.84
N THR A 82 6.62 36.14 -3.46
CA THR A 82 5.93 35.29 -4.43
C THR A 82 6.73 35.04 -5.71
N VAL A 83 7.52 36.04 -6.14
CA VAL A 83 8.33 35.93 -7.36
C VAL A 83 9.37 34.82 -7.21
N ARG A 84 10.15 34.85 -6.12
CA ARG A 84 11.16 33.83 -5.86
C ARG A 84 10.52 32.47 -5.54
N PHE A 85 9.41 32.47 -4.81
CA PHE A 85 8.63 31.27 -4.57
C PHE A 85 8.31 30.51 -5.87
N PHE A 86 7.66 31.20 -6.84
CA PHE A 86 7.27 30.54 -8.10
C PHE A 86 8.46 30.08 -8.91
N LYS A 87 9.50 30.91 -9.03
CA LYS A 87 10.71 30.57 -9.78
C LYS A 87 11.36 29.31 -9.21
N ILE A 88 11.70 29.34 -7.93
CA ILE A 88 12.47 28.25 -7.30
C ILE A 88 11.63 26.98 -7.17
N ASN A 89 10.32 27.07 -6.87
CA ASN A 89 9.45 25.89 -6.80
C ASN A 89 9.26 25.24 -8.17
N LYS A 90 9.25 26.00 -9.27
CA LYS A 90 9.23 25.48 -10.64
C LYS A 90 10.53 24.72 -10.94
N GLU A 91 11.68 25.29 -10.60
CA GLU A 91 12.99 24.63 -10.75
C GLU A 91 13.07 23.33 -9.95
N ALA A 92 12.61 23.37 -8.68
CA ALA A 92 12.51 22.18 -7.82
C ALA A 92 11.66 21.09 -8.46
N LEU A 93 10.49 21.44 -9.00
CA LEU A 93 9.58 20.48 -9.64
C LEU A 93 10.17 19.89 -10.92
N VAL A 94 10.81 20.71 -11.78
CA VAL A 94 11.47 20.23 -12.99
C VAL A 94 12.59 19.24 -12.65
N LEU A 95 13.43 19.59 -11.68
CA LEU A 95 14.54 18.74 -11.23
C LEU A 95 14.02 17.44 -10.58
N SER A 96 12.96 17.53 -9.78
CA SER A 96 12.32 16.37 -9.17
C SER A 96 11.79 15.38 -10.20
N LYS A 97 11.17 15.88 -11.28
CA LYS A 97 10.65 15.06 -12.38
C LYS A 97 11.80 14.39 -13.15
N LYS A 98 12.86 15.15 -13.47
CA LYS A 98 14.07 14.60 -14.12
C LYS A 98 14.67 13.45 -13.32
N ASN A 99 14.68 13.57 -12.00
CA ASN A 99 15.24 12.55 -11.09
C ASN A 99 14.26 11.43 -10.74
N LYS A 100 13.02 11.49 -11.22
CA LYS A 100 11.95 10.56 -10.82
C LYS A 100 11.74 10.51 -9.28
N ASN A 101 12.03 11.62 -8.59
CA ASN A 101 11.88 11.71 -7.14
C ASN A 101 10.44 12.08 -6.76
N ASN A 102 9.60 11.06 -6.56
CA ASN A 102 8.20 11.23 -6.25
C ASN A 102 7.97 12.05 -4.96
N PHE A 103 8.81 11.90 -3.95
CA PHE A 103 8.67 12.69 -2.73
C PHE A 103 8.85 14.19 -3.00
N ALA A 104 9.89 14.58 -3.73
CA ALA A 104 10.16 15.98 -4.07
C ALA A 104 9.12 16.56 -5.05
N ILE A 105 8.56 15.75 -5.96
CA ILE A 105 7.42 16.12 -6.81
C ILE A 105 6.22 16.47 -5.92
N GLY A 106 5.89 15.59 -4.97
CA GLY A 106 4.79 15.79 -4.03
C GLY A 106 4.97 17.06 -3.19
N ASP A 107 6.17 17.31 -2.69
CA ASP A 107 6.49 18.47 -1.87
C ASP A 107 6.35 19.79 -2.66
N SER A 108 6.86 19.84 -3.89
CA SER A 108 6.72 21.01 -4.77
C SER A 108 5.26 21.30 -5.13
N HIS A 109 4.45 20.26 -5.39
CA HIS A 109 3.01 20.44 -5.63
C HIS A 109 2.28 20.86 -4.36
N TRP A 110 2.67 20.37 -3.19
CA TRP A 110 2.09 20.81 -1.93
C TRP A 110 2.39 22.29 -1.64
N ASN A 111 3.56 22.79 -2.01
CA ASN A 111 3.89 24.21 -1.91
C ASN A 111 2.92 25.07 -2.74
N TYR A 112 2.67 24.70 -4.00
CA TYR A 112 1.67 25.40 -4.83
C TYR A 112 0.26 25.29 -4.23
N ALA A 113 -0.13 24.13 -3.75
CA ALA A 113 -1.42 23.94 -3.10
C ALA A 113 -1.59 24.85 -1.87
N SER A 114 -0.54 24.97 -1.05
CA SER A 114 -0.51 25.86 0.12
C SER A 114 -0.63 27.32 -0.25
N TYR A 115 -0.01 27.73 -1.35
CA TYR A 115 -0.16 29.09 -1.88
C TYR A 115 -1.59 29.37 -2.33
N TYR A 116 -2.16 28.50 -3.17
CA TYR A 116 -3.49 28.71 -3.74
C TYR A 116 -4.62 28.60 -2.72
N ILE A 117 -4.48 27.73 -1.70
CA ILE A 117 -5.52 27.62 -0.64
C ILE A 117 -5.58 28.89 0.22
N ASN A 118 -4.43 29.54 0.47
CA ASN A 118 -4.39 30.79 1.21
C ASN A 118 -4.96 31.99 0.43
N LEU A 119 -5.01 31.89 -0.91
CA LEU A 119 -5.67 32.85 -1.77
C LEU A 119 -7.12 32.50 -2.09
N GLU A 120 -7.65 31.42 -1.47
CA GLU A 120 -8.99 30.89 -1.72
C GLU A 120 -9.23 30.45 -3.18
N ILE A 121 -8.16 30.23 -3.97
CA ILE A 121 -8.25 29.72 -5.33
C ILE A 121 -8.36 28.18 -5.29
N ASN A 122 -9.49 27.73 -4.80
CA ASN A 122 -9.71 26.34 -4.37
C ASN A 122 -9.57 25.31 -5.50
N ASN A 123 -9.90 25.64 -6.74
CA ASN A 123 -9.71 24.74 -7.89
C ASN A 123 -8.23 24.46 -8.18
N LYS A 124 -7.37 25.51 -8.14
CA LYS A 124 -5.91 25.33 -8.30
C LYS A 124 -5.31 24.62 -7.11
N ALA A 125 -5.75 24.95 -5.88
CA ALA A 125 -5.33 24.24 -4.68
C ALA A 125 -5.67 22.75 -4.77
N TYR A 126 -6.90 22.40 -5.16
CA TYR A 126 -7.35 21.02 -5.35
C TYR A 126 -6.49 20.27 -6.37
N PHE A 127 -6.24 20.87 -7.53
CA PHE A 127 -5.37 20.29 -8.57
C PHE A 127 -3.98 19.95 -8.01
N HIS A 128 -3.36 20.88 -7.30
CA HIS A 128 -2.03 20.66 -6.76
C HIS A 128 -2.02 19.67 -5.58
N PHE A 129 -3.06 19.67 -4.73
CA PHE A 129 -3.20 18.63 -3.70
C PHE A 129 -3.36 17.23 -4.30
N ASN A 130 -4.12 17.10 -5.40
CA ASN A 130 -4.28 15.83 -6.09
C ASN A 130 -2.96 15.34 -6.69
N LYS A 131 -2.20 16.21 -7.37
CA LYS A 131 -0.86 15.87 -7.88
C LYS A 131 0.15 15.54 -6.76
N ALA A 132 0.06 16.22 -5.61
CA ALA A 132 0.88 15.92 -4.44
C ALA A 132 0.49 14.56 -3.84
N PHE A 133 -0.81 14.25 -3.76
CA PHE A 133 -1.31 12.97 -3.30
C PHE A 133 -0.74 11.83 -4.13
N ASP A 134 -0.86 11.90 -5.47
CA ASP A 134 -0.35 10.87 -6.37
C ASP A 134 1.14 10.62 -6.16
N ALA A 135 1.91 11.70 -6.03
CA ALA A 135 3.35 11.60 -5.86
C ALA A 135 3.75 11.00 -4.50
N PHE A 136 3.11 11.44 -3.40
CA PHE A 136 3.37 10.87 -2.08
C PHE A 136 2.88 9.42 -1.97
N ASN A 137 1.76 9.09 -2.60
CA ASN A 137 1.25 7.72 -2.64
C ASN A 137 2.19 6.78 -3.42
N LYS A 138 2.71 7.22 -4.57
CA LYS A 138 3.74 6.49 -5.33
C LYS A 138 5.05 6.33 -4.55
N HIS A 139 5.39 7.31 -3.71
CA HIS A 139 6.55 7.22 -2.83
C HIS A 139 6.33 6.31 -1.62
N GLY A 140 5.07 6.01 -1.26
CA GLY A 140 4.71 5.24 -0.07
C GLY A 140 4.58 6.06 1.22
N ASP A 141 4.61 7.40 1.16
CA ASP A 141 4.42 8.27 2.33
C ASP A 141 2.92 8.39 2.67
N LYS A 142 2.43 7.45 3.46
CA LYS A 142 1.04 7.41 3.91
C LYS A 142 0.62 8.63 4.72
N LEU A 143 1.55 9.26 5.46
CA LEU A 143 1.24 10.44 6.26
C LEU A 143 0.95 11.65 5.37
N LYS A 144 1.84 11.95 4.43
CA LYS A 144 1.67 13.07 3.52
C LYS A 144 0.51 12.83 2.55
N ALA A 145 0.38 11.63 2.00
CA ALA A 145 -0.76 11.23 1.18
C ALA A 145 -2.10 11.44 1.93
N GLY A 146 -2.21 10.98 3.18
CA GLY A 146 -3.39 11.20 4.01
C GLY A 146 -3.68 12.68 4.27
N ARG A 147 -2.63 13.51 4.43
CA ARG A 147 -2.81 14.98 4.58
C ARG A 147 -3.36 15.64 3.32
N MET A 148 -2.94 15.18 2.14
CA MET A 148 -3.47 15.68 0.86
C MET A 148 -4.93 15.29 0.68
N LEU A 149 -5.29 14.03 0.96
CA LEU A 149 -6.67 13.56 0.95
C LEU A 149 -7.56 14.38 1.91
N TYR A 150 -7.08 14.63 3.13
CA TYR A 150 -7.79 15.47 4.10
C TYR A 150 -8.00 16.91 3.59
N ALA A 151 -6.98 17.51 2.96
CA ALA A 151 -7.09 18.86 2.39
C ALA A 151 -8.11 18.90 1.25
N MET A 152 -8.06 17.92 0.35
CA MET A 152 -9.03 17.80 -0.75
C MET A 152 -10.45 17.57 -0.24
N ALA A 153 -10.64 16.72 0.78
CA ALA A 153 -11.93 16.48 1.41
C ALA A 153 -12.54 17.79 1.96
N ARG A 154 -11.72 18.60 2.65
CA ARG A 154 -12.16 19.90 3.14
C ARG A 154 -12.61 20.85 2.03
N ILE A 155 -11.89 20.87 0.92
CA ILE A 155 -12.28 21.69 -0.25
C ILE A 155 -13.60 21.19 -0.81
N LYS A 156 -13.78 19.88 -1.01
CA LYS A 156 -15.05 19.32 -1.50
C LYS A 156 -16.21 19.64 -0.56
N GLY A 157 -16.03 19.48 0.76
CA GLY A 157 -17.04 19.83 1.77
C GLY A 157 -17.44 21.30 1.72
N LEU A 158 -16.50 22.22 1.49
CA LEU A 158 -16.79 23.65 1.34
C LEU A 158 -17.77 23.94 0.19
N TYR A 159 -17.71 23.15 -0.88
CA TYR A 159 -18.61 23.26 -2.03
C TYR A 159 -19.77 22.24 -2.00
N ARG A 160 -20.07 21.68 -0.82
CA ARG A 160 -21.16 20.72 -0.60
C ARG A 160 -21.11 19.47 -1.46
N ASP A 161 -19.92 19.07 -1.89
CA ASP A 161 -19.68 17.73 -2.41
C ASP A 161 -19.46 16.78 -1.22
N TYR A 162 -20.55 16.51 -0.48
CA TYR A 162 -20.48 15.72 0.76
C TYR A 162 -20.01 14.30 0.52
N THR A 163 -20.52 13.65 -0.53
CA THR A 163 -20.12 12.27 -0.89
C THR A 163 -18.64 12.22 -1.29
N GLY A 164 -18.19 13.12 -2.17
CA GLY A 164 -16.79 13.17 -2.56
C GLY A 164 -15.87 13.51 -1.38
N SER A 165 -16.30 14.39 -0.47
CA SER A 165 -15.57 14.71 0.76
C SER A 165 -15.47 13.50 1.70
N GLU A 166 -16.57 12.76 1.87
CA GLU A 166 -16.63 11.56 2.72
C GLU A 166 -15.68 10.46 2.20
N LEU A 167 -15.70 10.18 0.91
CA LEU A 167 -14.79 9.19 0.30
C LEU A 167 -13.31 9.52 0.55
N LEU A 168 -12.92 10.77 0.34
CA LEU A 168 -11.55 11.21 0.54
C LEU A 168 -11.14 11.16 2.03
N ILE A 169 -12.04 11.56 2.94
CA ILE A 169 -11.73 11.55 4.37
C ILE A 169 -11.61 10.13 4.92
N ILE A 170 -12.42 9.19 4.42
CA ILE A 170 -12.32 7.76 4.79
C ILE A 170 -10.96 7.19 4.35
N GLN A 171 -10.49 7.53 3.14
CA GLN A 171 -9.16 7.13 2.68
C GLN A 171 -8.05 7.76 3.56
N ALA A 172 -8.20 9.04 3.94
CA ALA A 172 -7.26 9.70 4.85
C ALA A 172 -7.21 9.01 6.22
N ILE A 173 -8.38 8.65 6.78
CA ILE A 173 -8.49 7.91 8.04
C ILE A 173 -7.77 6.56 7.95
N LYS A 174 -7.92 5.82 6.84
CA LYS A 174 -7.22 4.55 6.63
C LYS A 174 -5.70 4.73 6.71
N ASN A 175 -5.17 5.76 6.05
CA ASN A 175 -3.75 6.10 6.10
C ASN A 175 -3.29 6.49 7.52
N PHE A 176 -4.05 7.32 8.23
CA PHE A 176 -3.69 7.76 9.57
C PHE A 176 -3.82 6.67 10.64
N LYS A 177 -4.79 5.74 10.47
CA LYS A 177 -4.91 4.56 11.34
C LYS A 177 -3.68 3.65 11.23
N SER A 178 -3.20 3.37 10.03
CA SER A 178 -2.00 2.54 9.83
C SER A 178 -0.72 3.12 10.44
N LEU A 179 -0.73 4.42 10.81
CA LEU A 179 0.38 5.15 11.41
C LEU A 179 0.14 5.51 12.87
N ASN A 180 -0.98 5.11 13.47
CA ASN A 180 -1.42 5.52 14.81
C ASN A 180 -1.35 7.05 15.03
N ASN A 181 -1.65 7.83 13.98
CA ASN A 181 -1.58 9.28 14.04
C ASN A 181 -2.87 9.87 14.64
N TYR A 182 -2.98 9.79 15.96
CA TYR A 182 -4.19 10.18 16.69
C TYR A 182 -4.62 11.63 16.46
N ARG A 183 -3.65 12.54 16.33
CA ARG A 183 -3.95 13.97 16.03
C ARG A 183 -4.66 14.13 14.69
N ARG A 184 -4.25 13.38 13.67
CA ARG A 184 -4.88 13.43 12.34
C ARG A 184 -6.21 12.70 12.33
N LEU A 185 -6.31 11.60 13.07
CA LEU A 185 -7.57 10.87 13.24
C LEU A 185 -8.61 11.74 13.92
N TYR A 186 -8.26 12.45 15.01
CA TYR A 186 -9.12 13.45 15.63
C TYR A 186 -9.71 14.43 14.59
N GLY A 187 -8.87 15.10 13.81
CA GLY A 187 -9.31 16.07 12.82
C GLY A 187 -10.17 15.46 11.71
N SER A 188 -9.86 14.24 11.29
CA SER A 188 -10.57 13.54 10.24
C SER A 188 -11.98 13.12 10.68
N TYR A 189 -12.13 12.54 11.86
CA TYR A 189 -13.44 12.19 12.41
C TYR A 189 -14.28 13.41 12.72
N ASN A 190 -13.65 14.51 13.17
CA ASN A 190 -14.34 15.77 13.36
C ASN A 190 -14.89 16.34 12.04
N HIS A 191 -14.12 16.26 10.95
CA HIS A 191 -14.58 16.67 9.63
C HIS A 191 -15.73 15.78 9.13
N LEU A 192 -15.60 14.46 9.30
CA LEU A 192 -16.67 13.51 8.94
C LEU A 192 -17.96 13.81 9.69
N ALA A 193 -17.86 14.13 10.98
CA ALA A 193 -19.01 14.53 11.80
C ALA A 193 -19.71 15.79 11.26
N PHE A 194 -18.95 16.81 10.84
CA PHE A 194 -19.53 18.00 10.22
C PHE A 194 -20.25 17.68 8.90
N LEU A 195 -19.70 16.79 8.07
CA LEU A 195 -20.40 16.38 6.84
C LEU A 195 -21.75 15.74 7.16
N GLN A 196 -21.81 14.87 8.18
CA GLN A 196 -23.05 14.23 8.60
C GLN A 196 -24.04 15.23 9.22
N GLN A 197 -23.55 16.23 9.96
CA GLN A 197 -24.38 17.32 10.49
C GLN A 197 -24.99 18.14 9.35
N ASP A 198 -24.19 18.52 8.34
CA ASP A 198 -24.67 19.34 7.20
C ASP A 198 -25.76 18.64 6.38
N ILE A 199 -25.72 17.30 6.27
CA ILE A 199 -26.79 16.51 5.65
C ILE A 199 -27.89 16.09 6.63
N LYS A 200 -27.85 16.59 7.88
CA LYS A 200 -28.83 16.35 8.96
C LYS A 200 -28.85 14.90 9.48
N GLU A 201 -27.85 14.12 9.21
CA GLU A 201 -27.64 12.79 9.80
C GLU A 201 -27.08 12.93 11.23
N TYR A 202 -27.86 13.51 12.10
CA TYR A 202 -27.42 13.97 13.42
C TYR A 202 -26.83 12.86 14.31
N ASP A 203 -27.41 11.65 14.27
CA ASP A 203 -26.94 10.56 15.13
C ASP A 203 -25.57 10.06 14.67
N LYS A 204 -25.33 10.02 13.35
CA LYS A 204 -24.00 9.75 12.78
C LYS A 204 -23.02 10.88 13.11
N ALA A 205 -23.46 12.13 13.05
CA ALA A 205 -22.63 13.27 13.42
C ALA A 205 -22.14 13.15 14.88
N ILE A 206 -23.03 12.85 15.81
CA ILE A 206 -22.69 12.64 17.24
C ILE A 206 -21.74 11.46 17.39
N PHE A 207 -21.98 10.35 16.70
CA PHE A 207 -21.11 9.18 16.72
C PHE A 207 -19.68 9.56 16.28
N TYR A 208 -19.52 10.27 15.18
CA TYR A 208 -18.21 10.65 14.69
C TYR A 208 -17.53 11.74 15.54
N PHE A 209 -18.29 12.67 16.14
CA PHE A 209 -17.72 13.59 17.13
C PHE A 209 -17.18 12.85 18.37
N ASN A 210 -17.91 11.83 18.85
CA ASN A 210 -17.43 11.00 19.96
C ASN A 210 -16.17 10.20 19.55
N LYS A 211 -16.13 9.64 18.34
CA LYS A 211 -14.90 9.04 17.81
C LYS A 211 -13.74 10.03 17.73
N SER A 212 -14.03 11.27 17.36
CA SER A 212 -13.02 12.34 17.37
C SER A 212 -12.50 12.57 18.79
N LEU A 213 -13.36 12.63 19.81
CA LEU A 213 -12.97 12.75 21.22
C LEU A 213 -12.09 11.59 21.69
N GLU A 214 -12.43 10.34 21.40
CA GLU A 214 -11.62 9.17 21.74
C GLU A 214 -10.18 9.31 21.21
N TYR A 215 -10.03 9.79 19.98
CA TYR A 215 -8.70 10.02 19.41
C TYR A 215 -8.00 11.26 19.98
N PHE A 216 -8.75 12.27 20.40
CA PHE A 216 -8.16 13.43 21.09
C PHE A 216 -7.56 13.02 22.42
N GLU A 217 -8.24 12.21 23.22
CA GLU A 217 -7.76 11.70 24.50
C GLU A 217 -6.46 10.92 24.39
N LYS A 218 -6.25 10.22 23.25
CA LYS A 218 -4.99 9.53 22.94
C LYS A 218 -3.85 10.48 22.53
N THR A 219 -4.12 11.79 22.40
CA THR A 219 -3.07 12.78 22.13
C THR A 219 -2.56 13.39 23.43
N ASN A 220 -1.24 13.65 23.53
CA ASN A 220 -0.64 14.31 24.71
C ASN A 220 -0.95 15.82 24.77
N LYS A 221 -2.08 16.27 24.23
CA LYS A 221 -2.43 17.70 24.20
C LYS A 221 -3.15 18.12 25.47
N LYS A 222 -2.66 19.20 26.11
CA LYS A 222 -3.26 19.78 27.31
C LYS A 222 -4.50 20.64 27.02
N LYS A 223 -4.56 21.33 25.85
CA LYS A 223 -5.68 22.22 25.54
C LYS A 223 -6.75 21.50 24.74
N TYR A 224 -7.98 21.58 25.23
CA TYR A 224 -9.15 20.99 24.62
C TYR A 224 -9.56 21.72 23.33
N LEU A 225 -9.96 20.99 22.28
CA LEU A 225 -10.23 21.53 20.93
C LEU A 225 -11.72 21.63 20.54
N GLY A 226 -12.64 21.60 21.49
CA GLY A 226 -14.04 22.01 21.29
C GLY A 226 -15.00 20.98 20.69
N SER A 227 -14.71 19.69 20.81
CA SER A 227 -15.66 18.67 20.29
C SER A 227 -16.98 18.64 21.09
N PHE A 228 -16.99 19.01 22.38
CA PHE A 228 -18.23 19.09 23.15
C PHE A 228 -19.14 20.20 22.61
N ASN A 229 -18.58 21.38 22.26
CA ASN A 229 -19.35 22.43 21.59
C ASN A 229 -19.99 21.93 20.28
N ASN A 230 -19.26 21.12 19.51
CA ASN A 230 -19.78 20.60 18.23
C ASN A 230 -20.94 19.63 18.47
N ILE A 231 -20.82 18.71 19.45
CA ILE A 231 -21.90 17.81 19.86
C ILE A 231 -23.10 18.61 20.36
N ALA A 232 -22.84 19.66 21.16
CA ALA A 232 -23.91 20.55 21.67
C ALA A 232 -24.67 21.23 20.52
N ASN A 233 -23.96 21.70 19.49
CA ASN A 233 -24.59 22.29 18.30
C ASN A 233 -25.51 21.29 17.59
N VAL A 234 -25.12 20.02 17.47
CA VAL A 234 -25.95 18.97 16.88
C VAL A 234 -27.21 18.76 17.73
N TYR A 235 -27.10 18.74 19.07
CA TYR A 235 -28.28 18.64 19.94
C TYR A 235 -29.16 19.87 19.86
N LEU A 236 -28.57 21.07 19.69
CA LEU A 236 -29.33 22.32 19.47
C LEU A 236 -30.17 22.22 18.19
N GLU A 237 -29.56 21.75 17.06
CA GLU A 237 -30.27 21.55 15.79
C GLU A 237 -31.37 20.47 15.92
N LYS A 238 -31.15 19.42 16.71
CA LYS A 238 -32.17 18.41 17.08
C LYS A 238 -33.23 18.95 18.03
N LYS A 239 -33.19 20.23 18.42
CA LYS A 239 -34.02 20.86 19.41
C LYS A 239 -34.01 20.17 20.79
N LYS A 240 -32.97 19.39 21.09
CA LYS A 240 -32.74 18.76 22.39
C LYS A 240 -31.92 19.70 23.27
N TYR A 241 -32.52 20.84 23.61
CA TYR A 241 -31.83 21.99 24.21
C TYR A 241 -31.14 21.66 25.54
N GLN A 242 -31.80 20.89 26.42
CA GLN A 242 -31.18 20.53 27.69
C GLN A 242 -29.87 19.75 27.49
N LYS A 243 -29.89 18.76 26.59
CA LYS A 243 -28.67 18.02 26.26
C LYS A 243 -27.58 18.94 25.66
N ALA A 244 -27.96 19.89 24.81
CA ALA A 244 -27.03 20.88 24.27
C ALA A 244 -26.40 21.71 25.40
N LEU A 245 -27.17 22.20 26.37
CA LEU A 245 -26.65 22.95 27.51
C LEU A 245 -25.68 22.14 28.36
N ASP A 246 -25.97 20.87 28.61
CA ASP A 246 -25.07 19.98 29.35
C ASP A 246 -23.69 19.86 28.67
N TYR A 247 -23.68 19.72 27.36
CA TYR A 247 -22.44 19.66 26.60
C TYR A 247 -21.71 21.00 26.54
N TYR A 248 -22.39 22.15 26.38
CA TYR A 248 -21.77 23.48 26.46
C TYR A 248 -21.15 23.72 27.82
N ASN A 249 -21.84 23.35 28.91
CA ASN A 249 -21.32 23.50 30.26
C ASN A 249 -20.09 22.61 30.49
N LYS A 250 -20.08 21.36 29.99
CA LYS A 250 -18.90 20.48 30.02
C LYS A 250 -17.73 21.10 29.29
N ASP A 251 -17.94 21.78 28.15
CA ASP A 251 -16.89 22.44 27.39
C ASP A 251 -16.30 23.62 28.13
N LEU A 252 -17.14 24.44 28.77
CA LEU A 252 -16.71 25.60 29.58
C LEU A 252 -15.91 25.24 30.84
N GLN A 253 -16.00 23.98 31.30
CA GLN A 253 -15.21 23.45 32.43
C GLN A 253 -13.80 23.01 32.02
N LYS A 254 -13.50 22.94 30.73
CA LYS A 254 -12.19 22.52 30.21
C LYS A 254 -11.21 23.71 30.10
N ASP A 255 -9.91 23.40 30.05
CA ASP A 255 -8.91 24.41 29.69
C ASP A 255 -8.99 24.68 28.18
N ILE A 256 -9.69 25.76 27.85
CA ILE A 256 -9.96 26.21 26.49
C ILE A 256 -9.35 27.59 26.24
N ASP A 257 -8.98 27.85 24.98
CA ASP A 257 -8.52 29.19 24.63
C ASP A 257 -9.64 30.22 24.63
N ILE A 258 -9.29 31.49 24.76
CA ILE A 258 -10.25 32.59 24.89
C ILE A 258 -11.22 32.71 23.71
N SER A 259 -10.74 32.40 22.49
CA SER A 259 -11.59 32.44 21.29
C SER A 259 -12.60 31.31 21.31
N HIS A 260 -12.22 30.12 21.77
CA HIS A 260 -13.12 29.00 21.95
C HIS A 260 -14.11 29.27 23.08
N TYR A 261 -13.65 29.80 24.19
CA TYR A 261 -14.52 30.23 25.29
C TYR A 261 -15.63 31.17 24.81
N ALA A 262 -15.28 32.21 24.04
CA ALA A 262 -16.26 33.13 23.50
C ALA A 262 -17.29 32.44 22.59
N ARG A 263 -16.86 31.45 21.80
CA ARG A 263 -17.73 30.66 20.92
C ARG A 263 -18.72 29.83 21.73
N VAL A 264 -18.27 29.11 22.74
CA VAL A 264 -19.12 28.26 23.56
C VAL A 264 -20.10 29.12 24.37
N LEU A 265 -19.64 30.24 24.92
CA LEU A 265 -20.47 31.16 25.67
C LEU A 265 -21.64 31.71 24.83
N ASP A 266 -21.36 32.15 23.61
CA ASP A 266 -22.35 32.66 22.66
C ASP A 266 -23.35 31.57 22.24
N ASN A 267 -22.87 30.36 21.90
CA ASN A 267 -23.73 29.24 21.53
C ASN A 267 -24.61 28.77 22.68
N ARG A 268 -24.07 28.74 23.90
CA ARG A 268 -24.82 28.43 25.12
C ARG A 268 -25.97 29.45 25.37
N ALA A 269 -25.61 30.73 25.25
CA ALA A 269 -26.60 31.80 25.37
C ALA A 269 -27.70 31.69 24.28
N TYR A 270 -27.31 31.36 23.07
CA TYR A 270 -28.30 31.13 21.99
C TYR A 270 -29.16 29.90 22.21
N CYS A 271 -28.60 28.83 22.77
CA CYS A 271 -29.39 27.66 23.18
C CYS A 271 -30.47 28.03 24.25
N LYS A 272 -30.06 28.79 25.25
CA LYS A 272 -31.02 29.30 26.27
C LYS A 272 -32.09 30.18 25.65
N LEU A 273 -31.72 31.07 24.72
CA LEU A 273 -32.70 31.88 23.99
C LEU A 273 -33.75 30.99 23.27
N LYS A 274 -33.31 29.91 22.61
CA LYS A 274 -34.22 28.96 21.92
C LYS A 274 -35.11 28.17 22.89
N MET A 275 -34.75 28.07 24.18
CA MET A 275 -35.58 27.51 25.25
C MET A 275 -36.58 28.53 25.83
N GLY A 276 -36.42 29.80 25.50
CA GLY A 276 -37.16 30.89 26.13
C GLY A 276 -36.55 31.39 27.46
N ASP A 277 -35.40 30.83 27.90
CA ASP A 277 -34.67 31.32 29.07
C ASP A 277 -33.81 32.54 28.69
N THR A 278 -34.34 33.72 29.02
CA THR A 278 -33.67 35.00 28.73
C THR A 278 -32.89 35.57 29.90
N ALA A 279 -32.90 34.88 31.06
CA ALA A 279 -32.26 35.36 32.26
C ALA A 279 -30.70 35.48 32.05
N LYS A 280 -30.22 36.70 32.20
CA LYS A 280 -28.78 37.03 32.15
C LYS A 280 -28.03 36.67 30.83
N ILE A 281 -28.70 36.12 29.80
CA ILE A 281 -28.02 35.68 28.58
C ILE A 281 -27.44 36.86 27.78
N ILE A 282 -28.00 38.05 27.92
CA ILE A 282 -27.49 39.26 27.26
C ILE A 282 -26.03 39.57 27.64
N ASN A 283 -25.66 39.29 28.89
CA ASN A 283 -24.29 39.49 29.37
C ASN A 283 -23.32 38.48 28.72
N ASP A 284 -23.76 37.25 28.55
CA ASP A 284 -22.99 36.21 27.88
C ASP A 284 -22.73 36.57 26.39
N PHE A 285 -23.78 37.01 25.69
CA PHE A 285 -23.65 37.51 24.31
C PHE A 285 -22.71 38.70 24.18
N LYS A 286 -22.90 39.73 25.04
CA LYS A 286 -22.01 40.91 25.02
C LYS A 286 -20.56 40.56 25.34
N LYS A 287 -20.35 39.67 26.33
CA LYS A 287 -18.99 39.18 26.68
C LYS A 287 -18.35 38.44 25.52
N ALA A 288 -19.08 37.54 24.86
CA ALA A 288 -18.61 36.81 23.70
C ALA A 288 -18.27 37.74 22.53
N LEU A 289 -19.13 38.68 22.20
CA LEU A 289 -18.92 39.68 21.16
C LEU A 289 -17.69 40.53 21.44
N ASN A 290 -17.47 41.01 22.68
CA ASN A 290 -16.34 41.81 23.06
C ASN A 290 -15.00 41.03 22.92
N ILE A 291 -14.98 39.75 23.33
CA ILE A 291 -13.79 38.90 23.17
C ILE A 291 -13.49 38.72 21.68
N ARG A 292 -14.50 38.40 20.86
CA ARG A 292 -14.37 38.20 19.41
C ARG A 292 -13.87 39.46 18.70
N ALA A 293 -14.36 40.63 19.12
CA ALA A 293 -13.89 41.92 18.59
C ALA A 293 -12.43 42.18 18.95
N LYS A 294 -12.04 41.97 20.23
CA LYS A 294 -10.64 42.16 20.69
C LYS A 294 -9.66 41.19 20.03
N THR A 295 -10.11 40.02 19.64
CA THR A 295 -9.28 38.99 18.94
C THR A 295 -9.33 39.10 17.41
N ASP A 296 -9.89 40.17 16.85
CA ASP A 296 -10.13 40.38 15.40
C ASP A 296 -10.82 39.16 14.71
N ASN A 297 -11.65 38.45 15.43
CA ASN A 297 -12.40 37.32 14.89
C ASN A 297 -13.68 37.82 14.21
N LYS A 298 -13.56 38.36 13.00
CA LYS A 298 -14.67 38.93 12.21
C LYS A 298 -15.81 37.94 11.98
N ALA A 299 -15.50 36.68 11.68
CA ALA A 299 -16.53 35.63 11.51
C ALA A 299 -17.29 35.38 12.83
N GLY A 300 -16.59 35.34 13.95
CA GLY A 300 -17.22 35.24 15.25
C GLY A 300 -18.10 36.46 15.59
N VAL A 301 -17.62 37.68 15.33
CA VAL A 301 -18.40 38.92 15.50
C VAL A 301 -19.69 38.87 14.69
N LEU A 302 -19.65 38.41 13.45
CA LEU A 302 -20.82 38.22 12.59
C LEU A 302 -21.87 37.32 13.26
N ILE A 303 -21.47 36.14 13.72
CA ILE A 303 -22.39 35.21 14.43
C ILE A 303 -22.97 35.82 15.70
N SER A 304 -22.13 36.50 16.53
CA SER A 304 -22.66 37.19 17.71
C SER A 304 -23.71 38.26 17.38
N LYS A 305 -23.52 39.00 16.28
CA LYS A 305 -24.51 40.00 15.83
C LYS A 305 -25.84 39.34 15.38
N ILE A 306 -25.74 38.20 14.66
CA ILE A 306 -26.91 37.40 14.28
C ILE A 306 -27.68 36.95 15.52
N HIS A 307 -26.99 36.36 16.51
CA HIS A 307 -27.60 35.86 17.73
C HIS A 307 -28.20 36.98 18.61
N LEU A 308 -27.48 38.10 18.68
CA LEU A 308 -27.98 39.27 19.38
C LEU A 308 -29.23 39.91 18.70
N SER A 309 -29.27 39.92 17.37
CA SER A 309 -30.42 40.32 16.60
C SER A 309 -31.65 39.45 16.95
N ASP A 310 -31.45 38.11 16.98
CA ASP A 310 -32.52 37.18 17.42
C ASP A 310 -32.95 37.44 18.86
N TYR A 311 -31.98 37.71 19.76
CA TYR A 311 -32.31 38.04 21.16
C TYR A 311 -33.17 39.29 21.29
N TYR A 312 -32.76 40.40 20.61
CA TYR A 312 -33.52 41.64 20.67
C TYR A 312 -34.88 41.54 19.97
N SER A 313 -34.97 40.73 18.91
CA SER A 313 -36.24 40.40 18.27
C SER A 313 -37.17 39.65 19.23
N PHE A 314 -36.65 38.65 19.95
CA PHE A 314 -37.39 37.92 20.97
C PHE A 314 -37.85 38.85 22.11
N SER A 315 -36.99 39.77 22.55
CA SER A 315 -37.27 40.77 23.58
C SER A 315 -38.13 41.95 23.09
N LYS A 316 -38.65 41.91 21.84
CA LYS A 316 -39.46 42.93 21.18
C LYS A 316 -38.80 44.30 20.99
N ASP A 317 -37.44 44.39 21.15
CA ASP A 317 -36.66 45.57 20.79
C ASP A 317 -36.28 45.50 19.27
N THR A 318 -37.29 45.75 18.44
CA THR A 318 -37.18 45.61 16.99
C THR A 318 -36.15 46.57 16.39
N LEU A 319 -35.94 47.74 16.98
CA LEU A 319 -34.96 48.71 16.49
C LEU A 319 -33.52 48.18 16.63
N LYS A 320 -33.16 47.68 17.81
CA LYS A 320 -31.81 47.08 18.00
C LYS A 320 -31.65 45.79 17.22
N ALA A 321 -32.70 44.96 17.13
CA ALA A 321 -32.68 43.76 16.29
C ALA A 321 -32.36 44.07 14.84
N LEU A 322 -33.06 45.06 14.25
CA LEU A 322 -32.87 45.49 12.87
C LEU A 322 -31.50 46.10 12.64
N GLN A 323 -31.01 46.92 13.56
CA GLN A 323 -29.67 47.51 13.50
C GLN A 323 -28.60 46.40 13.42
N LEU A 324 -28.64 45.45 14.35
CA LEU A 324 -27.68 44.34 14.40
C LEU A 324 -27.74 43.42 13.16
N ALA A 325 -28.96 43.15 12.65
CA ALA A 325 -29.14 42.42 11.40
C ALA A 325 -28.53 43.15 10.20
N LYS A 326 -28.67 44.48 10.10
CA LYS A 326 -27.99 45.29 9.05
C LYS A 326 -26.47 45.25 9.19
N GLU A 327 -25.96 45.41 10.38
CA GLU A 327 -24.51 45.32 10.65
C GLU A 327 -23.97 43.91 10.32
N ALA A 328 -24.70 42.84 10.67
CA ALA A 328 -24.35 41.47 10.31
C ALA A 328 -24.33 41.27 8.79
N ASN A 329 -25.34 41.79 8.10
CA ASN A 329 -25.45 41.69 6.64
C ASN A 329 -24.26 42.36 5.92
N ILE A 330 -23.87 43.57 6.35
CA ILE A 330 -22.72 44.31 5.82
C ILE A 330 -21.43 43.52 6.07
N LEU A 331 -21.24 43.06 7.32
CA LEU A 331 -20.05 42.31 7.70
C LEU A 331 -19.93 40.98 6.93
N ALA A 332 -21.03 40.24 6.78
CA ALA A 332 -21.07 38.99 6.02
C ALA A 332 -20.61 39.19 4.57
N LYS A 333 -21.06 40.30 3.95
CA LYS A 333 -20.64 40.68 2.60
C LYS A 333 -19.15 41.05 2.53
N GLN A 334 -18.66 41.81 3.51
CA GLN A 334 -17.25 42.22 3.60
C GLN A 334 -16.29 41.04 3.74
N ILE A 335 -16.64 40.07 4.57
CA ILE A 335 -15.81 38.86 4.80
C ILE A 335 -16.13 37.73 3.82
N LYS A 336 -16.99 37.98 2.83
CA LYS A 336 -17.42 37.00 1.78
C LYS A 336 -18.03 35.71 2.37
N ASN A 337 -18.68 35.80 3.52
CA ASN A 337 -19.38 34.66 4.12
C ASN A 337 -20.79 34.54 3.55
N GLY A 338 -20.95 33.82 2.45
CA GLY A 338 -22.21 33.73 1.71
C GLY A 338 -23.35 33.09 2.50
N ARG A 339 -23.09 32.14 3.39
CA ARG A 339 -24.14 31.46 4.16
C ARG A 339 -24.72 32.37 5.26
N ASP A 340 -23.85 33.04 6.00
CA ASP A 340 -24.32 33.98 7.01
C ASP A 340 -24.91 35.25 6.39
N TYR A 341 -24.47 35.61 5.15
CA TYR A 341 -25.14 36.64 4.37
C TYR A 341 -26.60 36.28 4.06
N LEU A 342 -26.89 35.03 3.62
CA LEU A 342 -28.24 34.54 3.43
C LEU A 342 -29.05 34.56 4.74
N THR A 343 -28.48 34.09 5.86
CA THR A 343 -29.10 34.12 7.17
C THR A 343 -29.47 35.55 7.58
N SER A 344 -28.55 36.51 7.38
CA SER A 344 -28.82 37.91 7.72
C SER A 344 -29.90 38.56 6.82
N LEU A 345 -29.96 38.20 5.53
CA LEU A 345 -31.07 38.64 4.66
C LEU A 345 -32.41 38.11 5.11
N GLN A 346 -32.47 36.86 5.55
CA GLN A 346 -33.68 36.25 6.11
C GLN A 346 -34.12 36.98 7.40
N GLN A 347 -33.18 37.31 8.30
CA GLN A 347 -33.46 38.09 9.50
C GLN A 347 -33.97 39.48 9.15
N LEU A 348 -33.34 40.18 8.18
CA LEU A 348 -33.80 41.49 7.70
C LEU A 348 -35.22 41.43 7.14
N ALA A 349 -35.54 40.40 6.35
CA ALA A 349 -36.90 40.23 5.82
C ALA A 349 -37.95 40.03 6.92
N ASN A 350 -37.60 39.33 7.99
CA ASN A 350 -38.51 39.11 9.13
C ASN A 350 -38.71 40.37 10.00
N LEU A 351 -37.69 41.22 10.11
CA LEU A 351 -37.67 42.38 11.01
C LEU A 351 -38.19 43.67 10.31
N ASP A 352 -37.92 43.84 9.02
CA ASP A 352 -38.25 45.02 8.21
C ASP A 352 -39.34 44.64 7.20
N ARG A 353 -40.61 44.69 7.66
CA ARG A 353 -41.77 44.30 6.84
C ARG A 353 -41.94 45.13 5.58
N GLN A 354 -41.54 46.41 5.62
CA GLN A 354 -41.67 47.29 4.45
C GLN A 354 -40.75 46.87 3.32
N ASN A 355 -39.55 46.42 3.65
CA ASN A 355 -38.55 46.01 2.68
C ASN A 355 -38.40 44.46 2.57
N ALA A 356 -39.30 43.69 3.18
CA ALA A 356 -39.22 42.22 3.25
C ALA A 356 -39.04 41.58 1.86
N LYS A 357 -39.85 42.00 0.87
CA LYS A 357 -39.77 41.49 -0.49
C LYS A 357 -38.37 41.70 -1.09
N LYS A 358 -37.79 42.88 -0.94
CA LYS A 358 -36.46 43.23 -1.46
C LYS A 358 -35.36 42.34 -0.86
N TYR A 359 -35.44 42.02 0.45
CA TYR A 359 -34.48 41.14 1.08
C TYR A 359 -34.65 39.69 0.66
N LEU A 360 -35.93 39.22 0.48
CA LEU A 360 -36.20 37.86 -0.01
C LEU A 360 -35.76 37.67 -1.47
N ASP A 361 -36.06 38.62 -2.36
CA ASP A 361 -35.60 38.57 -3.75
C ASP A 361 -34.09 38.49 -3.82
N ARG A 362 -33.38 39.28 -3.00
CA ARG A 362 -31.93 39.25 -2.93
C ARG A 362 -31.40 37.96 -2.34
N HIS A 363 -32.09 37.41 -1.37
CA HIS A 363 -31.77 36.09 -0.80
C HIS A 363 -31.86 34.99 -1.87
N ILE A 364 -32.95 34.96 -2.66
CA ILE A 364 -33.16 33.98 -3.74
C ILE A 364 -32.04 34.12 -4.81
N GLN A 365 -31.86 35.30 -5.32
CA GLN A 365 -30.83 35.56 -6.37
C GLN A 365 -29.43 35.17 -5.90
N PHE A 366 -29.07 35.53 -4.68
CA PHE A 366 -27.75 35.20 -4.16
C PHE A 366 -27.60 33.69 -3.87
N ASN A 367 -28.65 33.04 -3.36
CA ASN A 367 -28.65 31.59 -3.14
C ASN A 367 -28.49 30.82 -4.45
N ASP A 368 -29.18 31.19 -5.51
CA ASP A 368 -29.07 30.58 -6.83
C ASP A 368 -27.66 30.75 -7.42
N SER A 369 -27.08 31.95 -7.27
CA SER A 369 -25.71 32.24 -7.64
C SER A 369 -24.72 31.35 -6.88
N LEU A 370 -24.92 31.19 -5.57
CA LEU A 370 -24.07 30.37 -4.70
C LEU A 370 -24.15 28.89 -5.09
N ILE A 371 -25.35 28.35 -5.32
CA ILE A 371 -25.58 26.99 -5.79
C ILE A 371 -24.90 26.75 -7.15
N SER A 372 -25.02 27.74 -8.06
CA SER A 372 -24.38 27.66 -9.38
C SER A 372 -22.86 27.62 -9.27
N ILE A 373 -22.26 28.42 -8.38
CA ILE A 373 -20.81 28.40 -8.09
C ILE A 373 -20.42 27.05 -7.51
N GLU A 374 -21.15 26.53 -6.51
CA GLU A 374 -20.88 25.24 -5.90
C GLU A 374 -20.92 24.10 -6.94
N ARG A 375 -21.94 24.09 -7.80
CA ARG A 375 -22.09 23.11 -8.89
C ARG A 375 -20.91 23.17 -9.88
N ARG A 376 -20.54 24.39 -10.32
CA ARG A 376 -19.40 24.57 -11.22
C ARG A 376 -18.09 24.10 -10.60
N MET A 377 -17.89 24.35 -9.32
CA MET A 377 -16.69 23.91 -8.62
C MET A 377 -16.65 22.40 -8.46
N ARG A 378 -17.76 21.75 -8.12
CA ARG A 378 -17.86 20.28 -8.08
C ARG A 378 -17.50 19.65 -9.42
N ASN A 379 -18.05 20.16 -10.50
CA ASN A 379 -17.72 19.69 -11.85
C ASN A 379 -16.23 19.86 -12.17
N LYS A 380 -15.61 20.98 -11.74
CA LYS A 380 -14.16 21.18 -11.90
C LYS A 380 -13.34 20.16 -11.11
N PHE A 381 -13.75 19.81 -9.90
CA PHE A 381 -13.03 18.80 -9.10
C PHE A 381 -13.13 17.42 -9.75
N THR A 382 -14.33 17.02 -10.19
CA THR A 382 -14.53 15.76 -10.92
C THR A 382 -13.68 15.72 -12.20
N ARG A 383 -13.61 16.83 -12.94
CA ARG A 383 -12.78 16.91 -14.14
C ARG A 383 -11.29 16.80 -13.82
N ILE A 384 -10.81 17.45 -12.74
CA ILE A 384 -9.42 17.34 -12.29
C ILE A 384 -9.08 15.89 -11.92
N GLU A 385 -9.98 15.19 -11.24
CA GLU A 385 -9.81 13.76 -10.91
C GLU A 385 -9.75 12.93 -12.19
N PHE A 386 -10.72 13.09 -13.10
CA PHE A 386 -10.78 12.36 -14.37
C PHE A 386 -9.52 12.57 -15.24
N GLU A 387 -9.12 13.84 -15.47
CA GLU A 387 -7.92 14.16 -16.25
C GLU A 387 -6.65 13.58 -15.59
N THR A 388 -6.64 13.46 -14.27
CA THR A 388 -5.53 12.86 -13.53
C THR A 388 -5.52 11.35 -13.70
N ASP A 389 -6.67 10.71 -13.59
CA ASP A 389 -6.81 9.25 -13.75
C ASP A 389 -6.51 8.82 -15.18
N GLU A 390 -6.98 9.60 -16.18
CA GLU A 390 -6.69 9.38 -17.59
C GLU A 390 -5.18 9.48 -17.85
N TYR A 391 -4.53 10.53 -17.35
CA TYR A 391 -3.07 10.68 -17.45
C TYR A 391 -2.31 9.51 -16.77
N ILE A 392 -2.78 9.04 -15.61
CA ILE A 392 -2.19 7.89 -14.92
C ILE A 392 -2.40 6.62 -15.75
N ALA A 393 -3.59 6.41 -16.31
CA ALA A 393 -3.91 5.26 -17.15
C ALA A 393 -3.04 5.26 -18.43
N GLU A 394 -2.91 6.41 -19.09
CA GLU A 394 -2.06 6.58 -20.26
C GLU A 394 -0.58 6.31 -19.93
N THR A 395 -0.10 6.85 -18.82
CA THR A 395 1.28 6.62 -18.37
C THR A 395 1.54 5.12 -18.13
N LYS A 396 0.61 4.42 -17.49
CA LYS A 396 0.70 2.96 -17.28
C LYS A 396 0.68 2.21 -18.61
N ARG A 397 -0.19 2.61 -19.54
CA ARG A 397 -0.25 2.02 -20.88
C ARG A 397 1.07 2.20 -21.62
N LEU A 398 1.64 3.41 -21.59
CA LEU A 398 2.95 3.69 -22.19
C LEU A 398 4.09 2.90 -21.53
N GLU A 399 4.07 2.74 -20.21
CA GLU A 399 5.03 1.88 -19.50
C GLU A 399 4.89 0.42 -19.93
N GLN A 400 3.66 -0.10 -20.04
CA GLN A 400 3.42 -1.45 -20.54
C GLN A 400 3.88 -1.61 -21.99
N GLN A 401 3.60 -0.63 -22.85
CA GLN A 401 4.07 -0.64 -24.25
C GLN A 401 5.60 -0.68 -24.33
N ARG A 402 6.31 0.11 -23.50
CA ARG A 402 7.77 0.08 -23.42
C ARG A 402 8.31 -1.30 -23.00
N ILE A 403 7.66 -1.93 -22.02
CA ILE A 403 7.99 -3.27 -21.56
C ILE A 403 7.79 -4.27 -22.71
N TRP A 404 6.65 -4.20 -23.41
CA TRP A 404 6.39 -5.06 -24.57
C TRP A 404 7.40 -4.84 -25.71
N ILE A 405 7.73 -3.59 -26.03
CA ILE A 405 8.75 -3.26 -27.02
C ILE A 405 10.12 -3.83 -26.62
N PHE A 406 10.47 -3.73 -25.34
CA PHE A 406 11.71 -4.30 -24.82
C PHE A 406 11.73 -5.84 -25.00
N PHE A 407 10.67 -6.52 -24.56
CA PHE A 407 10.58 -7.99 -24.69
C PHE A 407 10.56 -8.45 -26.16
N THR A 408 9.81 -7.75 -27.02
CA THR A 408 9.78 -8.08 -28.44
C THR A 408 11.12 -7.85 -29.10
N SER A 409 11.84 -6.79 -28.75
CA SER A 409 13.19 -6.52 -29.24
C SER A 409 14.19 -7.60 -28.79
N VAL A 410 14.14 -7.99 -27.52
CA VAL A 410 14.98 -9.07 -26.98
C VAL A 410 14.64 -10.41 -27.64
N SER A 411 13.34 -10.70 -27.78
CA SER A 411 12.89 -11.94 -28.47
C SER A 411 13.34 -11.96 -29.93
N SER A 412 13.26 -10.82 -30.63
CA SER A 412 13.74 -10.72 -32.03
C SER A 412 15.24 -10.98 -32.12
N LEU A 413 16.04 -10.40 -31.19
CA LEU A 413 17.47 -10.67 -31.13
C LEU A 413 17.79 -12.14 -30.83
N LEU A 414 17.02 -12.78 -29.93
CA LEU A 414 17.17 -14.20 -29.65
C LEU A 414 16.84 -15.07 -30.85
N ILE A 415 15.75 -14.73 -31.58
CA ILE A 415 15.37 -15.43 -32.82
C ILE A 415 16.46 -15.27 -33.87
N LEU A 416 16.97 -14.06 -34.07
CA LEU A 416 18.10 -13.83 -35.02
C LEU A 416 19.33 -14.60 -34.62
N SER A 417 19.68 -14.62 -33.33
CA SER A 417 20.80 -15.41 -32.81
C SER A 417 20.58 -16.91 -33.01
N LEU A 418 19.34 -17.39 -32.78
CA LEU A 418 19.00 -18.79 -33.01
C LEU A 418 19.07 -19.15 -34.50
N LEU A 419 18.57 -18.29 -35.39
CA LEU A 419 18.64 -18.49 -36.82
C LEU A 419 20.09 -18.51 -37.29
N TYR A 420 20.92 -17.61 -36.77
CA TYR A 420 22.38 -17.62 -37.04
C TYR A 420 23.03 -18.93 -36.55
N PHE A 421 22.71 -19.36 -35.34
CA PHE A 421 23.20 -20.61 -34.77
C PHE A 421 22.76 -21.82 -35.58
N LEU A 422 21.48 -21.87 -36.01
CA LEU A 422 20.95 -22.93 -36.85
C LEU A 422 21.64 -22.97 -38.23
N ARG A 423 21.94 -21.79 -38.79
CA ARG A 423 22.69 -21.70 -40.05
C ARG A 423 24.09 -22.24 -39.92
N VAL A 424 24.80 -21.88 -38.85
CA VAL A 424 26.14 -22.41 -38.53
C VAL A 424 26.08 -23.92 -38.28
N GLN A 425 25.06 -24.41 -37.54
CA GLN A 425 24.86 -25.84 -37.35
C GLN A 425 24.55 -26.58 -38.65
N LYS A 426 23.72 -26.00 -39.54
CA LYS A 426 23.38 -26.60 -40.82
C LYS A 426 24.65 -26.80 -41.67
N VAL A 427 25.53 -25.81 -41.76
CA VAL A 427 26.81 -25.89 -42.45
C VAL A 427 27.74 -26.95 -41.83
N LYS A 428 27.72 -27.05 -40.49
CA LYS A 428 28.50 -28.07 -39.76
C LYS A 428 27.93 -29.48 -39.96
N ASN A 429 26.61 -29.60 -40.00
CA ASN A 429 25.92 -30.89 -40.22
C ASN A 429 26.07 -31.38 -41.66
N GLU A 430 26.10 -30.49 -42.66
CA GLU A 430 26.39 -30.90 -44.06
C GLU A 430 27.79 -31.48 -44.17
N LYS A 431 28.75 -30.93 -43.42
CA LYS A 431 30.13 -31.48 -43.37
C LYS A 431 30.16 -32.88 -42.71
N LEU A 432 29.42 -33.03 -41.59
CA LEU A 432 29.30 -34.31 -40.88
C LEU A 432 28.49 -35.36 -41.66
N ARG A 433 27.54 -34.93 -42.52
CA ARG A 433 26.76 -35.84 -43.36
C ARG A 433 27.58 -36.52 -44.40
N LEU A 434 28.55 -35.82 -44.99
CA LEU A 434 29.53 -36.40 -45.95
C LEU A 434 30.47 -37.42 -45.27
N GLU A 435 30.74 -37.26 -43.98
CA GLU A 435 31.53 -38.23 -43.18
C GLU A 435 30.68 -39.43 -42.72
N ALA A 436 29.35 -39.23 -42.52
CA ALA A 436 28.44 -40.28 -42.06
C ALA A 436 27.93 -41.19 -43.18
N GLU A 437 27.92 -40.76 -44.45
CA GLU A 437 27.56 -41.63 -45.59
C GLU A 437 28.55 -42.79 -45.78
N GLN A 438 29.78 -42.60 -45.31
CA GLN A 438 30.81 -43.64 -45.30
C GLN A 438 30.60 -44.72 -44.20
N GLN A 439 29.89 -44.35 -43.12
CA GLN A 439 29.60 -45.27 -42.01
C GLN A 439 28.30 -46.08 -42.23
N LYS A 440 27.40 -45.60 -43.08
CA LYS A 440 26.07 -46.26 -43.27
C LYS A 440 26.10 -47.64 -43.87
N ALA A 441 27.14 -47.99 -44.61
CA ALA A 441 27.30 -49.35 -45.18
C ALA A 441 27.50 -50.43 -44.09
N ASN A 442 27.95 -50.04 -42.90
CA ASN A 442 28.12 -50.99 -41.78
C ASN A 442 26.91 -51.09 -40.82
N GLU A 443 25.96 -50.15 -40.89
CA GLU A 443 24.79 -50.13 -40.01
C GLU A 443 23.63 -50.94 -40.49
N GLU A 444 23.51 -51.27 -41.75
CA GLU A 444 22.35 -52.03 -42.32
C GLU A 444 22.19 -53.42 -41.69
N ILE A 445 23.29 -54.03 -41.26
CA ILE A 445 23.25 -55.34 -40.58
C ILE A 445 22.76 -55.21 -39.13
N TYR A 446 22.96 -54.06 -38.49
CA TYR A 446 22.52 -53.85 -37.11
C TYR A 446 21.02 -53.54 -37.00
N ILE A 447 20.41 -52.97 -38.02
CA ILE A 447 18.99 -52.57 -38.07
C ILE A 447 18.01 -53.74 -38.03
N LEU A 448 18.34 -54.83 -38.71
CA LEU A 448 17.49 -56.02 -38.75
C LEU A 448 17.29 -56.70 -37.36
N THR A 449 18.25 -56.55 -36.48
CA THR A 449 18.16 -57.10 -35.12
C THR A 449 17.34 -56.20 -34.17
N LEU A 450 17.31 -54.89 -34.47
CA LEU A 450 16.56 -53.91 -33.68
C LEU A 450 15.05 -53.86 -34.00
N GLU A 451 14.62 -54.21 -35.21
CA GLU A 451 13.20 -54.22 -35.60
C GLU A 451 12.36 -55.27 -34.82
N GLN A 452 12.96 -56.35 -34.39
CA GLN A 452 12.28 -57.34 -33.55
C GLN A 452 12.09 -56.86 -32.10
N GLN A 453 13.01 -56.04 -31.58
CA GLN A 453 12.87 -55.45 -30.24
C GLN A 453 11.89 -54.27 -30.20
N ALA A 454 11.80 -53.47 -31.26
CA ALA A 454 10.92 -52.29 -31.32
C ALA A 454 9.42 -52.58 -31.19
N LYS A 455 8.95 -53.75 -31.75
CA LYS A 455 7.55 -54.13 -31.66
C LYS A 455 7.06 -54.44 -30.24
N LEU A 456 7.96 -54.95 -29.40
CA LEU A 456 7.65 -55.24 -27.99
C LEU A 456 7.53 -53.97 -27.14
N GLU A 457 8.26 -52.91 -27.55
CA GLU A 457 8.28 -51.64 -26.87
C GLU A 457 7.06 -50.76 -27.21
N GLU A 458 6.51 -50.89 -28.40
CA GLU A 458 5.33 -50.13 -28.85
C GLU A 458 4.07 -50.42 -28.00
N GLU A 459 3.92 -51.67 -27.57
CA GLU A 459 2.79 -52.03 -26.70
C GLU A 459 2.94 -51.50 -25.27
N LYS A 460 4.17 -51.40 -24.76
CA LYS A 460 4.45 -50.82 -23.45
C LYS A 460 4.23 -49.32 -23.43
N VAL A 461 4.53 -48.61 -24.51
CA VAL A 461 4.32 -47.15 -24.64
C VAL A 461 2.81 -46.82 -24.71
N LYS A 462 2.00 -47.62 -25.40
CA LYS A 462 0.54 -47.41 -25.46
C LYS A 462 -0.09 -47.49 -24.07
N GLU A 463 0.34 -48.42 -23.24
CA GLU A 463 -0.22 -48.57 -21.90
C GLU A 463 0.23 -47.40 -20.96
N ARG A 464 1.44 -46.89 -21.14
CA ARG A 464 1.91 -45.70 -20.42
C ARG A 464 1.13 -44.44 -20.79
N ASN A 465 0.83 -44.26 -22.07
CA ASN A 465 0.06 -43.09 -22.51
C ASN A 465 -1.37 -43.14 -21.96
N ARG A 466 -1.98 -44.33 -21.89
CA ARG A 466 -3.29 -44.54 -21.30
C ARG A 466 -3.32 -44.12 -19.81
N ILE A 467 -2.27 -44.50 -19.04
CA ILE A 467 -2.16 -44.16 -17.63
C ILE A 467 -1.90 -42.65 -17.47
N SER A 468 -1.12 -42.03 -18.35
CA SER A 468 -0.86 -40.58 -18.33
C SER A 468 -2.14 -39.78 -18.63
N GLU A 469 -2.97 -40.24 -19.58
CA GLU A 469 -4.28 -39.65 -19.90
C GLU A 469 -5.27 -39.81 -18.73
N GLU A 470 -5.33 -40.97 -18.09
CA GLU A 470 -6.19 -41.18 -16.91
C GLU A 470 -5.79 -40.29 -15.73
N LEU A 471 -4.48 -40.03 -15.52
CA LEU A 471 -3.99 -39.09 -14.53
C LEU A 471 -4.30 -37.65 -14.90
N HIS A 472 -4.12 -37.30 -16.17
CA HIS A 472 -4.30 -35.93 -16.64
C HIS A 472 -5.80 -35.56 -16.69
N ASP A 473 -6.63 -36.38 -17.33
CA ASP A 473 -8.04 -36.05 -17.57
C ASP A 473 -8.96 -36.47 -16.42
N GLY A 474 -8.63 -37.57 -15.76
CA GLY A 474 -9.44 -38.09 -14.65
C GLY A 474 -9.15 -37.39 -13.30
N ILE A 475 -7.90 -37.30 -12.93
CA ILE A 475 -7.51 -36.85 -11.59
C ILE A 475 -7.24 -35.34 -11.55
N LEU A 476 -6.49 -34.81 -12.51
CA LEU A 476 -6.21 -33.39 -12.60
C LEU A 476 -7.48 -32.56 -12.84
N GLY A 477 -8.37 -33.03 -13.73
CA GLY A 477 -9.63 -32.33 -13.98
C GLY A 477 -10.55 -32.27 -12.75
N LYS A 478 -10.60 -33.34 -11.95
CA LYS A 478 -11.38 -33.38 -10.71
C LYS A 478 -10.75 -32.47 -9.62
N LEU A 479 -9.44 -32.48 -9.47
CA LEU A 479 -8.74 -31.63 -8.51
C LEU A 479 -8.89 -30.14 -8.86
N PHE A 480 -8.72 -29.79 -10.14
CA PHE A 480 -8.94 -28.44 -10.64
C PHE A 480 -10.36 -27.96 -10.39
N GLY A 481 -11.37 -28.81 -10.72
CA GLY A 481 -12.77 -28.49 -10.46
C GLY A 481 -13.07 -28.29 -8.98
N THR A 482 -12.48 -29.10 -8.12
CA THR A 482 -12.65 -29.00 -6.66
C THR A 482 -11.97 -27.71 -6.11
N ARG A 483 -10.76 -27.42 -6.52
CA ARG A 483 -10.05 -26.18 -6.13
C ARG A 483 -10.78 -24.94 -6.64
N PHE A 484 -11.23 -24.97 -7.87
CA PHE A 484 -11.99 -23.88 -8.48
C PHE A 484 -13.32 -23.66 -7.75
N GLY A 485 -14.05 -24.74 -7.44
CA GLY A 485 -15.28 -24.68 -6.65
C GLY A 485 -15.06 -24.14 -5.23
N LEU A 486 -13.99 -24.55 -4.57
CA LEU A 486 -13.61 -24.07 -3.25
C LEU A 486 -13.17 -22.59 -3.27
N GLY A 487 -12.57 -22.14 -4.38
CA GLY A 487 -12.13 -20.75 -4.54
C GLY A 487 -13.29 -19.73 -4.70
N PHE A 488 -14.48 -20.21 -5.13
CA PHE A 488 -15.68 -19.38 -5.25
C PHE A 488 -16.58 -19.36 -4.00
N LEU A 489 -16.26 -20.15 -2.98
CA LEU A 489 -17.01 -20.12 -1.74
C LEU A 489 -16.68 -18.82 -0.99
N ASN A 490 -17.69 -17.98 -0.83
CA ASN A 490 -17.61 -16.83 0.07
C ASN A 490 -17.57 -17.33 1.51
N ILE A 491 -16.38 -17.46 2.06
CA ILE A 491 -16.18 -17.82 3.46
C ILE A 491 -16.10 -16.56 4.28
N SER A 492 -17.08 -16.39 5.18
CA SER A 492 -17.09 -15.34 6.19
C SER A 492 -16.52 -15.92 7.49
N GLY A 493 -15.44 -15.37 7.99
CA GLY A 493 -14.79 -15.81 9.23
C GLY A 493 -13.70 -14.83 9.66
N ASP A 494 -13.06 -15.13 10.77
CA ASP A 494 -11.90 -14.41 11.26
C ASP A 494 -10.67 -14.62 10.34
N ASP A 495 -9.66 -13.80 10.53
CA ASP A 495 -8.42 -13.84 9.72
C ASP A 495 -7.72 -15.20 9.76
N GLU A 496 -7.91 -15.97 10.82
CA GLU A 496 -7.35 -17.32 10.97
C GLU A 496 -8.05 -18.32 10.04
N THR A 497 -9.36 -18.23 9.91
CA THR A 497 -10.19 -19.06 9.02
C THR A 497 -9.92 -18.75 7.55
N LEU A 498 -9.80 -17.48 7.19
CA LEU A 498 -9.45 -17.04 5.84
C LEU A 498 -8.04 -17.47 5.43
N ASN A 499 -7.07 -17.35 6.31
CA ASN A 499 -5.70 -17.79 6.08
C ASN A 499 -5.61 -19.32 5.94
N LYS A 500 -6.42 -20.06 6.68
CA LYS A 500 -6.47 -21.52 6.59
C LYS A 500 -7.11 -22.00 5.29
N HIS A 501 -8.16 -21.32 4.83
CA HIS A 501 -8.78 -21.58 3.53
C HIS A 501 -7.81 -21.30 2.39
N GLN A 502 -7.13 -20.17 2.41
CA GLN A 502 -6.12 -19.82 1.40
C GLN A 502 -4.94 -20.80 1.41
N SER A 503 -4.53 -21.27 2.58
CA SER A 503 -3.49 -22.30 2.72
C SER A 503 -3.91 -23.63 2.07
N LEU A 504 -5.18 -24.03 2.22
CA LEU A 504 -5.71 -25.25 1.62
C LEU A 504 -5.83 -25.15 0.10
N LEU A 505 -6.21 -23.97 -0.43
CA LEU A 505 -6.23 -23.71 -1.86
C LEU A 505 -4.83 -23.77 -2.47
N ASN A 506 -3.85 -23.24 -1.78
CA ASN A 506 -2.45 -23.30 -2.19
C ASN A 506 -1.90 -24.73 -2.13
N GLU A 507 -2.31 -25.53 -1.13
CA GLU A 507 -1.93 -26.94 -1.01
C GLU A 507 -2.54 -27.77 -2.16
N LEU A 508 -3.79 -27.52 -2.53
CA LEU A 508 -4.42 -28.15 -3.69
C LEU A 508 -3.72 -27.77 -5.01
N GLN A 509 -3.28 -26.54 -5.15
CA GLN A 509 -2.52 -26.09 -6.30
C GLN A 509 -1.13 -26.76 -6.39
N GLU A 510 -0.47 -26.96 -5.26
CA GLU A 510 0.77 -27.74 -5.19
C GLU A 510 0.54 -29.20 -5.59
N ILE A 511 -0.53 -29.84 -5.12
CA ILE A 511 -0.89 -31.22 -5.51
C ILE A 511 -1.19 -31.31 -7.01
N GLU A 512 -1.93 -30.34 -7.59
CA GLU A 512 -2.16 -30.28 -9.04
C GLU A 512 -0.85 -30.21 -9.82
N LYS A 513 0.09 -29.37 -9.37
CA LYS A 513 1.40 -29.24 -9.99
C LYS A 513 2.21 -30.53 -9.88
N GLU A 514 2.18 -31.17 -8.72
CA GLU A 514 2.88 -32.44 -8.51
C GLU A 514 2.34 -33.56 -9.41
N ILE A 515 1.02 -33.68 -9.53
CA ILE A 515 0.39 -34.69 -10.39
C ILE A 515 0.68 -34.39 -11.86
N ARG A 516 0.67 -33.11 -12.27
CA ARG A 516 1.03 -32.69 -13.62
C ARG A 516 2.49 -33.03 -13.95
N GLU A 517 3.42 -32.78 -13.02
CA GLU A 517 4.82 -33.16 -13.21
C GLU A 517 5.02 -34.69 -13.28
N VAL A 518 4.24 -35.49 -12.54
CA VAL A 518 4.29 -36.94 -12.59
C VAL A 518 3.67 -37.45 -13.90
N SER A 519 2.55 -36.86 -14.35
CA SER A 519 1.92 -37.20 -15.64
C SER A 519 2.86 -36.87 -16.80
N HIS A 520 3.48 -35.67 -16.83
CA HIS A 520 4.47 -35.31 -17.83
C HIS A 520 5.71 -36.19 -17.80
N LYS A 521 6.22 -36.58 -16.64
CA LYS A 521 7.36 -37.51 -16.52
C LYS A 521 7.00 -38.96 -16.94
N LEU A 522 5.73 -39.35 -16.90
CA LEU A 522 5.25 -40.61 -17.45
C LEU A 522 5.05 -40.56 -18.96
N SER A 523 4.75 -39.36 -19.52
CA SER A 523 4.56 -39.12 -20.94
C SER A 523 5.88 -38.77 -21.67
N ASP A 524 6.84 -38.13 -21.04
CA ASP A 524 8.12 -37.83 -21.65
C ASP A 524 9.01 -39.08 -21.68
N ASN A 525 9.43 -39.38 -22.88
CA ASN A 525 10.22 -40.53 -23.25
C ASN A 525 11.45 -40.75 -22.38
N PHE A 526 11.36 -41.68 -21.49
CA PHE A 526 12.54 -42.45 -21.08
C PHE A 526 12.64 -43.62 -22.04
N ASP A 527 13.41 -43.42 -23.08
CA ASP A 527 13.69 -44.48 -24.05
C ASP A 527 14.49 -45.62 -23.39
N ASN A 528 13.94 -46.78 -23.56
CA ASN A 528 14.59 -48.09 -23.65
C ASN A 528 15.70 -48.43 -22.67
N SER A 529 15.31 -48.83 -21.54
CA SER A 529 15.74 -50.04 -20.77
C SER A 529 14.75 -50.19 -19.65
N GLU A 530 14.52 -51.38 -19.13
CA GLU A 530 13.80 -51.58 -17.86
C GLU A 530 14.39 -50.66 -16.80
N ILE A 531 13.93 -49.40 -16.74
CA ILE A 531 14.36 -48.47 -15.71
C ILE A 531 13.67 -48.91 -14.42
N SER A 532 14.31 -49.87 -13.78
CA SER A 532 13.98 -50.28 -12.42
C SER A 532 13.80 -49.03 -11.55
N PHE A 533 12.81 -48.99 -10.66
CA PHE A 533 12.65 -47.97 -9.65
C PHE A 533 13.97 -47.62 -8.96
N THR A 534 14.85 -48.61 -8.78
CA THR A 534 16.20 -48.45 -8.26
C THR A 534 17.07 -47.53 -9.13
N THR A 535 16.93 -47.57 -10.46
CA THR A 535 17.65 -46.69 -11.40
C THR A 535 17.17 -45.25 -11.26
N ILE A 536 15.89 -45.01 -11.10
CA ILE A 536 15.30 -43.67 -10.87
C ILE A 536 15.84 -43.06 -9.56
N ILE A 537 15.90 -43.83 -8.48
CA ILE A 537 16.46 -43.38 -7.19
C ILE A 537 17.97 -43.14 -7.31
N LYS A 538 18.72 -43.98 -8.02
CA LYS A 538 20.16 -43.75 -8.29
C LYS A 538 20.37 -42.45 -9.03
N GLN A 539 19.58 -42.16 -10.07
CA GLN A 539 19.66 -40.92 -10.82
C GLN A 539 19.31 -39.72 -9.98
N LEU A 540 18.25 -39.79 -9.15
CA LEU A 540 17.90 -38.75 -8.20
C LEU A 540 19.07 -38.37 -7.28
N LEU A 541 19.73 -39.35 -6.67
CA LEU A 541 20.87 -39.08 -5.81
C LEU A 541 22.04 -38.50 -6.58
N LYS A 542 22.35 -39.03 -7.77
CA LYS A 542 23.41 -38.50 -8.64
C LYS A 542 23.20 -37.03 -8.97
N ASP A 543 21.98 -36.67 -9.41
CA ASP A 543 21.66 -35.29 -9.81
C ASP A 543 21.72 -34.33 -8.60
N LYS A 544 21.18 -34.79 -7.45
CA LYS A 544 21.17 -34.00 -6.23
C LYS A 544 22.54 -33.90 -5.56
N SER A 545 23.41 -34.91 -5.70
CA SER A 545 24.77 -34.86 -5.18
C SER A 545 25.64 -33.81 -5.88
N LEU A 546 25.42 -33.64 -7.20
CA LEU A 546 26.06 -32.57 -7.98
C LEU A 546 25.67 -31.18 -7.51
N ILE A 547 24.36 -30.99 -7.21
CA ILE A 547 23.83 -29.71 -6.73
C ILE A 547 24.27 -29.42 -5.30
N GLY A 548 24.24 -30.45 -4.44
CA GLY A 548 24.54 -30.35 -3.01
C GLY A 548 26.02 -30.48 -2.67
N ASN A 549 26.86 -30.84 -3.63
CA ASN A 549 28.31 -31.08 -3.48
C ASN A 549 28.65 -32.04 -2.33
N PHE A 550 27.98 -33.22 -2.32
CA PHE A 550 28.21 -34.29 -1.33
C PHE A 550 28.46 -35.62 -2.01
N ASN A 551 29.20 -36.51 -1.34
CA ASN A 551 29.36 -37.90 -1.76
C ASN A 551 28.14 -38.70 -1.32
N TYR A 552 27.75 -39.71 -2.11
CA TYR A 552 26.64 -40.56 -1.77
C TYR A 552 26.97 -42.05 -1.90
N GLN A 553 26.36 -42.82 -1.05
CA GLN A 553 26.35 -44.29 -1.13
C GLN A 553 24.90 -44.74 -1.15
N ILE A 554 24.58 -45.70 -2.03
CA ILE A 554 23.25 -46.26 -2.11
C ILE A 554 23.34 -47.78 -2.08
N ASN A 555 22.56 -48.40 -1.20
CA ASN A 555 22.51 -49.86 -1.02
C ASN A 555 21.05 -50.31 -1.22
N PHE A 556 20.85 -51.25 -2.12
CA PHE A 556 19.57 -51.92 -2.32
C PHE A 556 19.73 -53.40 -1.90
N ASP A 557 18.83 -53.89 -1.10
CA ASP A 557 18.69 -55.31 -0.79
C ASP A 557 18.08 -56.00 -2.02
N ASP A 558 18.78 -57.00 -2.54
CA ASP A 558 18.35 -57.74 -3.71
C ASP A 558 17.07 -58.56 -3.47
N ALA A 559 16.70 -58.82 -2.20
CA ALA A 559 15.47 -59.50 -1.82
C ALA A 559 14.22 -58.64 -1.98
N ILE A 560 14.31 -57.31 -2.31
CA ILE A 560 13.15 -56.46 -2.45
C ILE A 560 12.43 -56.71 -3.79
N PRO A 561 11.18 -57.18 -3.77
CA PRO A 561 10.41 -57.45 -5.00
C PRO A 561 9.78 -56.16 -5.54
N TRP A 562 10.59 -55.28 -6.15
CA TRP A 562 10.15 -53.98 -6.63
C TRP A 562 8.97 -54.04 -7.61
N LYS A 563 8.78 -55.18 -8.31
CA LYS A 563 7.66 -55.36 -9.25
C LYS A 563 6.32 -55.53 -8.52
N GLU A 564 6.33 -55.98 -7.29
CA GLU A 564 5.12 -56.25 -6.48
C GLU A 564 4.72 -55.00 -5.63
N ILE A 565 5.63 -54.04 -5.47
CA ILE A 565 5.33 -52.81 -4.76
C ILE A 565 4.49 -51.90 -5.65
N ASN A 566 3.33 -51.45 -5.16
CA ASN A 566 2.42 -50.64 -5.94
C ASN A 566 3.04 -49.26 -6.31
N GLU A 567 2.61 -48.73 -7.44
CA GLU A 567 3.17 -47.48 -8.00
C GLU A 567 2.94 -46.28 -7.07
N ILE A 568 1.83 -46.23 -6.33
CA ILE A 568 1.55 -45.15 -5.38
C ILE A 568 2.60 -45.15 -4.26
N THR A 569 2.98 -46.30 -3.79
CA THR A 569 4.04 -46.43 -2.78
C THR A 569 5.39 -46.02 -3.35
N LYS A 570 5.76 -46.44 -4.56
CA LYS A 570 6.99 -46.03 -5.25
C LYS A 570 7.07 -44.51 -5.43
N VAL A 571 5.99 -43.89 -5.89
CA VAL A 571 5.91 -42.43 -6.05
C VAL A 571 6.09 -41.71 -4.71
N ASN A 572 5.45 -42.19 -3.64
CA ASN A 572 5.63 -41.58 -2.33
C ASN A 572 7.05 -41.76 -1.80
N ILE A 573 7.66 -42.94 -1.98
CA ILE A 573 9.07 -43.19 -1.63
C ILE A 573 9.99 -42.23 -2.36
N TYR A 574 9.79 -42.07 -3.69
CA TYR A 574 10.58 -41.13 -4.49
C TYR A 574 10.47 -39.71 -3.95
N ARG A 575 9.25 -39.22 -3.69
CA ARG A 575 9.00 -37.87 -3.21
C ARG A 575 9.54 -37.64 -1.80
N ILE A 576 9.43 -38.62 -0.90
CA ILE A 576 9.98 -38.53 0.45
C ILE A 576 11.51 -38.45 0.37
N THR A 577 12.13 -39.30 -0.46
CA THR A 577 13.58 -39.29 -0.67
C THR A 577 14.05 -37.96 -1.27
N GLN A 578 13.32 -37.43 -2.26
CA GLN A 578 13.58 -36.15 -2.88
C GLN A 578 13.57 -35.01 -1.86
N GLU A 579 12.50 -34.92 -1.03
CA GLU A 579 12.35 -33.90 -0.02
C GLU A 579 13.40 -34.01 1.10
N ALA A 580 13.70 -35.23 1.52
CA ALA A 580 14.72 -35.46 2.54
C ALA A 580 16.12 -35.05 2.04
N ILE A 581 16.48 -35.40 0.81
CA ILE A 581 17.75 -34.95 0.19
C ILE A 581 17.76 -33.43 0.00
N GLN A 582 16.64 -32.82 -0.36
CA GLN A 582 16.52 -31.36 -0.47
C GLN A 582 16.75 -30.68 0.88
N ASN A 583 16.26 -31.27 1.98
CA ASN A 583 16.52 -30.78 3.34
C ASN A 583 18.03 -30.91 3.68
N ILE A 584 18.67 -32.00 3.29
CA ILE A 584 20.12 -32.17 3.48
C ILE A 584 20.88 -31.05 2.75
N ILE A 585 20.57 -30.82 1.48
CA ILE A 585 21.20 -29.76 0.68
C ILE A 585 21.01 -28.37 1.31
N LYS A 586 19.79 -28.07 1.74
CA LYS A 586 19.46 -26.75 2.29
C LYS A 586 19.99 -26.50 3.71
N HIS A 587 20.04 -27.56 4.52
CA HIS A 587 20.18 -27.37 5.97
C HIS A 587 21.34 -28.13 6.60
N ALA A 588 21.76 -29.27 6.05
CA ALA A 588 22.67 -30.15 6.76
C ALA A 588 24.15 -29.83 6.56
N LYS A 589 24.54 -29.25 5.42
CA LYS A 589 25.95 -29.06 5.01
C LYS A 589 26.73 -30.38 5.07
N ALA A 590 26.08 -31.50 4.77
CA ALA A 590 26.66 -32.84 4.82
C ALA A 590 27.70 -33.04 3.74
N LYS A 591 28.71 -33.85 4.02
CA LYS A 591 29.71 -34.30 3.07
C LYS A 591 29.40 -35.69 2.51
N ASN A 592 28.75 -36.53 3.29
CA ASN A 592 28.42 -37.89 2.92
C ASN A 592 26.94 -38.16 3.24
N VAL A 593 26.26 -38.78 2.27
CA VAL A 593 24.86 -39.18 2.38
C VAL A 593 24.73 -40.68 2.04
N THR A 594 24.10 -41.45 2.90
CA THR A 594 23.88 -42.88 2.69
C THR A 594 22.38 -43.15 2.59
N LEU A 595 21.94 -43.82 1.54
CA LEU A 595 20.58 -44.29 1.35
C LEU A 595 20.56 -45.81 1.27
N ALA A 596 19.86 -46.50 2.14
CA ALA A 596 19.74 -47.94 2.17
C ALA A 596 18.28 -48.37 2.13
N PHE A 597 18.01 -49.38 1.31
CA PHE A 597 16.73 -50.07 1.23
C PHE A 597 16.93 -51.49 1.65
N SER A 598 16.13 -51.98 2.59
CA SER A 598 16.12 -53.37 3.06
C SER A 598 14.67 -53.84 3.26
N ILE A 599 14.47 -55.14 3.23
CA ILE A 599 13.16 -55.74 3.43
C ILE A 599 13.22 -56.79 4.53
N THR A 600 12.19 -56.83 5.36
CA THR A 600 11.91 -57.90 6.29
C THR A 600 10.64 -58.63 5.84
N SER A 601 10.25 -59.71 6.53
CA SER A 601 9.01 -60.45 6.19
C SER A 601 7.73 -59.60 6.26
N GLN A 602 7.78 -58.45 6.92
CA GLN A 602 6.60 -57.60 7.16
C GLN A 602 6.76 -56.12 6.77
N GLU A 603 7.99 -55.66 6.52
CA GLU A 603 8.25 -54.22 6.31
C GLU A 603 9.34 -53.98 5.26
N LEU A 604 9.11 -53.01 4.37
CA LEU A 604 10.15 -52.37 3.59
C LEU A 604 10.75 -51.21 4.42
N ILE A 605 12.04 -51.25 4.66
CA ILE A 605 12.75 -50.27 5.45
C ILE A 605 13.62 -49.38 4.55
N ILE A 606 13.46 -48.06 4.66
CA ILE A 606 14.28 -47.09 3.97
C ILE A 606 15.04 -46.27 5.00
N LYS A 607 16.34 -46.25 4.92
CA LYS A 607 17.19 -45.48 5.83
C LYS A 607 18.02 -44.47 5.03
N LEU A 608 17.80 -43.19 5.29
CA LEU A 608 18.58 -42.09 4.75
C LEU A 608 19.36 -41.41 5.86
N SER A 609 20.67 -41.37 5.75
CA SER A 609 21.56 -40.78 6.77
C SER A 609 22.49 -39.76 6.14
N ASP A 610 22.74 -38.67 6.86
CA ASP A 610 23.74 -37.64 6.51
C ASP A 610 24.68 -37.40 7.70
N ASP A 611 25.89 -36.93 7.39
CA ASP A 611 26.91 -36.52 8.36
C ASP A 611 26.96 -35.02 8.61
N GLY A 612 25.84 -34.34 8.40
CA GLY A 612 25.75 -32.89 8.49
C GLY A 612 25.64 -32.33 9.90
N ILE A 613 25.27 -31.07 10.02
CA ILE A 613 25.19 -30.36 11.31
C ILE A 613 24.08 -30.84 12.24
N GLY A 614 23.17 -31.70 11.78
CA GLY A 614 22.03 -32.16 12.54
C GLY A 614 21.14 -31.06 13.11
N PHE A 615 20.13 -31.42 13.85
CA PHE A 615 19.22 -30.48 14.51
C PHE A 615 18.56 -31.06 15.77
N ASN A 616 18.04 -30.20 16.64
CA ASN A 616 17.35 -30.65 17.86
C ASN A 616 15.90 -31.02 17.56
N THR A 617 15.59 -32.31 17.58
CA THR A 617 14.26 -32.85 17.30
C THR A 617 13.19 -32.48 18.34
N LYS A 618 13.58 -32.02 19.55
CA LYS A 618 12.65 -31.61 20.64
C LYS A 618 12.21 -30.16 20.54
N LYS A 619 12.88 -29.30 19.77
CA LYS A 619 12.47 -27.92 19.55
C LYS A 619 11.47 -27.84 18.38
N GLY A 620 10.20 -27.81 18.70
CA GLY A 620 9.00 -28.05 17.91
C GLY A 620 8.66 -27.04 16.79
N ARG A 621 9.58 -26.66 15.91
CA ARG A 621 9.21 -26.02 14.63
C ARG A 621 9.40 -27.02 13.50
N LYS A 622 8.34 -27.77 13.19
CA LYS A 622 8.27 -28.60 11.98
C LYS A 622 8.15 -27.66 10.78
N GLY A 623 9.23 -27.51 10.02
CA GLY A 623 9.21 -26.80 8.74
C GLY A 623 8.25 -27.46 7.74
N ILE A 624 7.88 -26.73 6.67
CA ILE A 624 6.95 -27.20 5.62
C ILE A 624 7.42 -28.55 5.04
N GLY A 625 8.71 -28.73 4.83
CA GLY A 625 9.29 -29.98 4.30
C GLY A 625 9.03 -31.20 5.17
N LEU A 626 9.20 -31.09 6.49
CA LEU A 626 8.90 -32.19 7.42
C LEU A 626 7.40 -32.49 7.51
N LYS A 627 6.54 -31.47 7.39
CA LYS A 627 5.09 -31.66 7.29
C LYS A 627 4.72 -32.45 6.02
N ASN A 628 5.33 -32.12 4.89
CA ASN A 628 5.12 -32.82 3.62
C ASN A 628 5.57 -34.29 3.71
N ILE A 629 6.74 -34.55 4.25
CA ILE A 629 7.22 -35.91 4.51
C ILE A 629 6.20 -36.67 5.38
N THR A 630 5.78 -36.10 6.51
CA THR A 630 4.82 -36.71 7.43
C THR A 630 3.48 -37.04 6.77
N SER A 631 2.95 -36.11 5.96
CA SER A 631 1.70 -36.35 5.21
C SER A 631 1.83 -37.51 4.22
N ARG A 632 2.96 -37.63 3.51
CA ARG A 632 3.20 -38.71 2.54
C ARG A 632 3.40 -40.06 3.24
N ILE A 633 4.07 -40.08 4.38
CA ILE A 633 4.23 -41.24 5.24
C ILE A 633 2.86 -41.80 5.68
N GLN A 634 1.94 -40.92 6.10
CA GLN A 634 0.58 -41.31 6.46
C GLN A 634 -0.19 -41.92 5.28
N ARG A 635 -0.01 -41.40 4.06
CA ARG A 635 -0.70 -41.90 2.83
C ARG A 635 -0.31 -43.36 2.47
N ILE A 636 0.89 -43.78 2.83
CA ILE A 636 1.38 -45.16 2.58
C ILE A 636 1.38 -46.00 3.85
N HIS A 637 0.68 -45.57 4.89
CA HIS A 637 0.58 -46.24 6.18
C HIS A 637 1.95 -46.59 6.80
N ALA A 638 2.98 -45.81 6.50
CA ALA A 638 4.34 -46.03 6.97
C ALA A 638 4.58 -45.40 8.33
N HIS A 639 5.63 -45.83 9.01
CA HIS A 639 6.13 -45.22 10.22
C HIS A 639 7.45 -44.50 9.95
N LEU A 640 7.57 -43.27 10.49
CA LEU A 640 8.78 -42.42 10.33
C LEU A 640 9.44 -42.24 11.70
N ASP A 641 10.71 -42.59 11.79
CA ASP A 641 11.57 -42.26 12.92
C ASP A 641 12.70 -41.34 12.45
N ILE A 642 12.94 -40.25 13.18
CA ILE A 642 13.98 -39.26 12.86
C ILE A 642 14.92 -39.16 14.05
N HIS A 643 16.15 -39.57 13.85
CA HIS A 643 17.21 -39.39 14.81
C HIS A 643 18.20 -38.32 14.30
N SER A 644 18.37 -37.25 15.08
CA SER A 644 19.30 -36.16 14.70
C SER A 644 20.03 -35.66 15.93
N GLU A 645 21.33 -35.54 15.81
CA GLU A 645 22.23 -35.04 16.83
C GLU A 645 23.09 -33.91 16.29
N ILE A 646 23.22 -32.81 17.05
CA ILE A 646 23.95 -31.62 16.62
C ILE A 646 25.42 -31.94 16.36
N ASN A 647 25.90 -31.57 15.18
CA ASN A 647 27.26 -31.83 14.65
C ASN A 647 27.61 -33.33 14.43
N VAL A 648 26.63 -34.23 14.45
CA VAL A 648 26.80 -35.62 14.12
C VAL A 648 26.09 -35.99 12.82
N GLY A 649 24.89 -35.43 12.60
CA GLY A 649 24.10 -35.64 11.40
C GLY A 649 22.64 -36.01 11.70
N THR A 650 21.93 -36.45 10.64
CA THR A 650 20.54 -36.84 10.72
C THR A 650 20.29 -38.19 10.05
N THR A 651 19.46 -39.03 10.66
CA THR A 651 19.00 -40.29 10.10
C THR A 651 17.47 -40.30 10.06
N PHE A 652 16.93 -40.49 8.85
CA PHE A 652 15.52 -40.82 8.63
C PHE A 652 15.36 -42.32 8.47
N SER A 653 14.49 -42.94 9.24
CA SER A 653 14.15 -44.35 9.14
C SER A 653 12.67 -44.48 8.86
N ILE A 654 12.31 -45.02 7.69
CA ILE A 654 10.94 -45.17 7.24
C ILE A 654 10.62 -46.66 7.13
N LYS A 655 9.59 -47.11 7.80
CA LYS A 655 9.11 -48.50 7.80
C LYS A 655 7.75 -48.52 7.10
N ILE A 656 7.68 -49.19 5.98
CA ILE A 656 6.46 -49.32 5.17
C ILE A 656 5.94 -50.76 5.32
N PRO A 657 4.70 -50.99 5.77
CA PRO A 657 4.13 -52.30 5.84
C PRO A 657 4.16 -53.00 4.47
N TYR A 658 4.72 -54.18 4.40
CA TYR A 658 4.73 -55.02 3.21
C TYR A 658 4.05 -56.35 3.53
N LEU A 659 2.91 -56.60 2.86
CA LEU A 659 2.24 -57.89 2.89
C LEU A 659 2.48 -58.52 1.53
N PRO A 660 3.24 -59.61 1.44
CA PRO A 660 3.36 -60.33 0.17
C PRO A 660 1.99 -60.78 -0.28
N GLN A 661 1.65 -60.51 -1.52
CA GLN A 661 0.45 -61.08 -2.15
C GLN A 661 0.64 -62.59 -2.24
N SER A 662 -0.21 -63.34 -1.54
CA SER A 662 -0.24 -64.81 -1.50
C SER A 662 -0.65 -65.35 -2.86
#